data_af4482071e3c17f6ce97b66a29603042
#
_entry.id   af4482071e3c17f6ce97b66a29603042
#
_cell.length_a   1.000
_cell.length_b   1.000
_cell.length_c   1.000
_cell.angle_alpha   90.00
_cell.angle_beta   90.00
_cell.angle_gamma   90.00
#
_symmetry.space_group_name_H-M   'P 1'
#
loop_
_entity.id
_entity.type
_entity.pdbx_description
1 polymer ?
#
loop_
_entity_poly.entity_id
_entity_poly.type
_entity_poly.pdbx_seq_one_letter_code
_entity_poly.pdbx_strand_id
1 'polypeptide(L)'
;MLIEEAAKRCGITWPVGNSKKASSKVTIYLATRQSAGKLPKRNLIPESIVSGLQKDGFLLHSGQDSDGAWIAIFGADERGLLFGVGKLLRLIDFGRQQATLAAAPLDLVSHPEYKLRGQQLSYRPKTNAYDAWTVEIWDQYIRELAIFGNNAIELMPPKSDDLPDSPHFPLPPAQMMVEMSRIADSYGLDVWVWYPAMARDYSDPATVASEVTAWGQIFAMLPRIDAVFVPGGDPGHTEPKYLLALLEKQKKNLLQYHPQGQMWVSPQGFSKDWMQEFMEILRQENTKHWLDGVVFGPQSRLTVTEMRREVPQNYPIRCYPDITHSTSSQYSVPDWDVAYALTEGREVINPRPQGEANILRSTLPESIGFITYSEGCNDDVNKFVWSALGWDSHQSVIDVLRDFAHFFIGAREAEGFAQGLMHLESNWQGPLATNESVEVTLERFQDMERTCLPEVMENWRFQQALYRAYFDAFVRRRLLDETAHVEQARNQLAIMLGIGWGAVPLGIGSPPAQRPPNGQDPEPLLAHAQAILEQVMVRPAAGELRTRVMELAAALFQSIRMQLAVERYYGEAVERAANLDTLDSPVSDVMWLRRQILDIRKMDDSMAQIAAVQALLFRTDPGPGGFYDQLGDVSNRPRLVPGPGSMEDPDFRKSPQIGFLYPDWLQDKVPIAWKCWAGS
;
A
#
# COMPACT_ATOMS: atom_id res chain seq x y z
N MET A 1 -25.66 5.42 -10.86
CA MET A 1 -24.68 4.35 -10.69
C MET A 1 -24.99 3.07 -11.50
N LEU A 2 -26.06 2.28 -11.19
CA LEU A 2 -26.33 0.99 -11.87
C LEU A 2 -26.35 1.08 -13.41
N ILE A 3 -27.09 2.04 -13.95
CA ILE A 3 -27.25 2.24 -15.40
C ILE A 3 -25.95 2.72 -16.05
N GLU A 4 -25.24 3.62 -15.39
CA GLU A 4 -23.99 4.18 -15.89
C GLU A 4 -22.88 3.11 -15.93
N GLU A 5 -22.77 2.29 -14.87
CA GLU A 5 -21.81 1.18 -14.83
C GLU A 5 -22.15 0.10 -15.87
N ALA A 6 -23.43 -0.26 -16.03
CA ALA A 6 -23.84 -1.18 -17.07
C ALA A 6 -23.52 -0.64 -18.46
N ALA A 7 -23.87 0.63 -18.75
CA ALA A 7 -23.58 1.25 -20.03
C ALA A 7 -22.06 1.32 -20.32
N LYS A 8 -21.26 1.68 -19.32
CA LYS A 8 -19.80 1.75 -19.44
C LYS A 8 -19.18 0.39 -19.71
N ARG A 9 -19.66 -0.69 -19.05
CA ARG A 9 -19.04 -2.02 -19.11
C ARG A 9 -19.51 -2.87 -20.28
N CYS A 10 -20.78 -2.74 -20.72
CA CYS A 10 -21.28 -3.55 -21.83
C CYS A 10 -21.83 -2.74 -23.03
N GLY A 11 -21.79 -1.40 -22.96
CA GLY A 11 -22.32 -0.55 -24.04
C GLY A 11 -23.84 -0.55 -24.17
N ILE A 12 -24.58 -1.09 -23.17
CA ILE A 12 -26.05 -1.12 -23.18
C ILE A 12 -26.61 -0.13 -22.16
N THR A 13 -27.40 0.82 -22.60
CA THR A 13 -28.14 1.70 -21.70
C THR A 13 -29.45 1.02 -21.29
N TRP A 14 -29.60 0.72 -20.01
CA TRP A 14 -30.81 0.14 -19.47
C TRP A 14 -31.89 1.20 -19.28
N PRO A 15 -33.12 0.98 -19.79
CA PRO A 15 -34.19 1.96 -19.68
C PRO A 15 -34.71 2.05 -18.25
N VAL A 16 -35.01 3.28 -17.81
CA VAL A 16 -35.71 3.56 -16.53
C VAL A 16 -37.16 3.84 -16.83
N GLY A 17 -38.08 3.22 -16.11
CA GLY A 17 -39.50 3.49 -16.30
C GLY A 17 -40.39 2.97 -15.18
N ASN A 18 -41.53 3.60 -15.02
CA ASN A 18 -42.62 3.17 -14.13
C ASN A 18 -43.63 2.25 -14.82
N SER A 19 -43.46 1.94 -16.10
CA SER A 19 -44.46 1.19 -16.90
C SER A 19 -43.85 -0.03 -17.58
N LYS A 20 -44.62 -1.10 -17.59
CA LYS A 20 -44.38 -2.36 -18.31
C LYS A 20 -44.28 -2.04 -19.82
N LYS A 21 -43.10 -1.80 -20.35
CA LYS A 21 -42.84 -1.96 -21.79
C LYS A 21 -42.25 -3.30 -22.06
N ALA A 22 -42.97 -4.12 -22.76
CA ALA A 22 -42.89 -5.54 -22.93
C ALA A 22 -41.73 -6.09 -23.74
N SER A 23 -40.52 -5.56 -23.63
CA SER A 23 -39.36 -6.14 -24.31
C SER A 23 -38.17 -6.47 -23.41
N SER A 24 -38.24 -6.20 -22.11
CA SER A 24 -37.17 -6.53 -21.18
C SER A 24 -37.20 -7.99 -20.77
N LYS A 25 -36.05 -8.68 -20.91
CA LYS A 25 -35.92 -10.07 -20.41
C LYS A 25 -35.89 -10.15 -18.88
N VAL A 26 -35.43 -9.09 -18.22
CA VAL A 26 -35.27 -8.96 -16.77
C VAL A 26 -35.70 -7.57 -16.31
N THR A 27 -36.46 -7.47 -15.22
CA THR A 27 -36.81 -6.20 -14.57
C THR A 27 -36.10 -6.07 -13.24
N ILE A 28 -35.38 -4.96 -13.01
CA ILE A 28 -34.72 -4.68 -11.74
C ILE A 28 -35.54 -3.68 -10.94
N TYR A 29 -35.96 -4.08 -9.74
CA TYR A 29 -36.69 -3.24 -8.79
C TYR A 29 -35.76 -2.72 -7.71
N LEU A 30 -35.77 -1.39 -7.47
CA LEU A 30 -34.97 -0.72 -6.46
C LEU A 30 -35.88 -0.09 -5.42
N ALA A 31 -35.67 -0.39 -4.13
CA ALA A 31 -36.41 0.24 -3.05
C ALA A 31 -35.62 0.31 -1.75
N THR A 32 -35.95 1.29 -0.93
CA THR A 32 -35.55 1.36 0.48
C THR A 32 -36.75 1.01 1.36
N ARG A 33 -36.52 0.87 2.67
CA ARG A 33 -37.59 0.65 3.67
C ARG A 33 -38.70 1.72 3.54
N GLN A 34 -38.34 2.98 3.27
CA GLN A 34 -39.30 4.08 3.12
C GLN A 34 -40.08 4.02 1.81
N SER A 35 -39.51 3.46 0.75
CA SER A 35 -40.12 3.43 -0.59
C SER A 35 -40.73 2.07 -0.98
N ALA A 36 -40.60 1.05 -0.14
CA ALA A 36 -41.07 -0.31 -0.41
C ALA A 36 -42.59 -0.38 -0.76
N GLY A 37 -43.39 0.43 -0.07
CA GLY A 37 -44.85 0.51 -0.35
C GLY A 37 -45.23 1.07 -1.73
N LYS A 38 -44.29 1.64 -2.45
CA LYS A 38 -44.47 2.20 -3.81
C LYS A 38 -44.13 1.20 -4.92
N LEU A 39 -43.57 0.03 -4.57
CA LEU A 39 -43.25 -1.00 -5.56
C LEU A 39 -44.52 -1.51 -6.22
N PRO A 40 -44.53 -1.76 -7.53
CA PRO A 40 -45.71 -2.24 -8.24
C PRO A 40 -46.16 -3.65 -7.81
N LYS A 41 -45.31 -4.39 -7.12
CA LYS A 41 -45.53 -5.72 -6.60
C LYS A 41 -45.22 -5.79 -5.10
N ARG A 42 -46.23 -5.79 -4.24
CA ARG A 42 -46.05 -5.79 -2.77
C ARG A 42 -45.42 -7.05 -2.19
N ASN A 43 -45.52 -8.19 -2.89
CA ASN A 43 -45.06 -9.50 -2.39
C ASN A 43 -43.64 -9.89 -2.84
N LEU A 44 -42.88 -8.98 -3.44
CA LEU A 44 -41.50 -9.25 -3.86
C LEU A 44 -40.54 -9.42 -2.69
N ILE A 45 -40.88 -8.94 -1.51
CA ILE A 45 -40.03 -8.88 -0.35
C ILE A 45 -40.80 -9.32 0.89
N PRO A 46 -40.35 -10.37 1.62
CA PRO A 46 -40.98 -10.79 2.87
C PRO A 46 -40.89 -9.67 3.93
N GLU A 47 -42.00 -9.33 4.56
CA GLU A 47 -42.08 -8.21 5.53
C GLU A 47 -41.19 -8.46 6.75
N SER A 48 -40.96 -9.71 7.13
CA SER A 48 -40.05 -10.12 8.20
C SER A 48 -38.58 -9.78 7.90
N ILE A 49 -38.18 -9.80 6.63
CA ILE A 49 -36.81 -9.43 6.21
C ILE A 49 -36.65 -7.91 6.23
N VAL A 50 -37.64 -7.18 5.74
CA VAL A 50 -37.66 -5.71 5.69
C VAL A 50 -37.44 -5.10 7.08
N SER A 51 -38.09 -5.63 8.10
CA SER A 51 -37.98 -5.14 9.48
C SER A 51 -36.66 -5.49 10.16
N GLY A 52 -36.02 -6.60 9.73
CA GLY A 52 -34.78 -7.12 10.33
C GLY A 52 -33.47 -6.55 9.77
N LEU A 53 -33.49 -5.82 8.63
CA LEU A 53 -32.27 -5.26 8.04
C LEU A 53 -31.63 -4.21 8.94
N GLN A 54 -30.33 -4.37 9.19
CA GLN A 54 -29.51 -3.40 9.91
C GLN A 54 -29.14 -2.20 9.01
N LYS A 55 -28.64 -1.11 9.60
CA LYS A 55 -28.14 0.05 8.88
C LYS A 55 -27.09 -0.37 7.84
N ASP A 56 -27.11 0.27 6.66
CA ASP A 56 -26.28 -0.06 5.49
C ASP A 56 -26.57 -1.47 4.88
N GLY A 57 -27.46 -2.27 5.46
CA GLY A 57 -27.78 -3.61 5.00
C GLY A 57 -28.73 -3.63 3.80
N PHE A 58 -28.71 -4.74 3.07
CA PHE A 58 -29.57 -4.95 1.88
C PHE A 58 -30.06 -6.40 1.75
N LEU A 59 -31.15 -6.54 0.99
CA LEU A 59 -31.60 -7.79 0.41
C LEU A 59 -31.41 -7.73 -1.11
N LEU A 60 -30.87 -8.78 -1.69
CA LEU A 60 -30.84 -9.03 -3.13
C LEU A 60 -31.61 -10.32 -3.40
N HIS A 61 -32.77 -10.21 -4.03
CA HIS A 61 -33.68 -11.32 -4.28
C HIS A 61 -34.10 -11.37 -5.74
N SER A 62 -34.28 -12.56 -6.30
CA SER A 62 -34.68 -12.72 -7.68
C SER A 62 -35.81 -13.77 -7.83
N GLY A 63 -36.57 -13.66 -8.89
CA GLY A 63 -37.59 -14.60 -9.20
C GLY A 63 -38.09 -14.47 -10.63
N GLN A 64 -39.13 -15.27 -10.94
CA GLN A 64 -39.81 -15.28 -12.24
C GLN A 64 -41.31 -15.36 -12.03
N ASP A 65 -42.04 -14.61 -12.83
CA ASP A 65 -43.51 -14.64 -12.86
C ASP A 65 -44.04 -14.48 -14.29
N SER A 66 -45.34 -14.23 -14.43
CA SER A 66 -46.00 -14.06 -15.73
C SER A 66 -45.49 -12.87 -16.54
N ASP A 67 -44.88 -11.90 -15.89
CA ASP A 67 -44.31 -10.68 -16.52
C ASP A 67 -42.81 -10.83 -16.92
N GLY A 68 -42.18 -11.96 -16.58
CA GLY A 68 -40.79 -12.30 -16.86
C GLY A 68 -39.92 -12.44 -15.60
N ALA A 69 -38.62 -12.56 -15.81
CA ALA A 69 -37.63 -12.59 -14.73
C ALA A 69 -37.48 -11.22 -14.07
N TRP A 70 -37.22 -11.22 -12.77
CA TRP A 70 -37.00 -9.98 -12.02
C TRP A 70 -35.92 -10.13 -10.95
N ILE A 71 -35.31 -9.01 -10.60
CA ILE A 71 -34.38 -8.85 -9.50
C ILE A 71 -34.88 -7.71 -8.61
N ALA A 72 -34.97 -7.93 -7.31
CA ALA A 72 -35.31 -6.90 -6.33
C ALA A 72 -34.09 -6.58 -5.47
N ILE A 73 -33.71 -5.30 -5.41
CA ILE A 73 -32.69 -4.79 -4.50
C ILE A 73 -33.39 -3.90 -3.48
N PHE A 74 -33.28 -4.30 -2.24
CA PHE A 74 -33.91 -3.60 -1.13
C PHE A 74 -32.91 -3.18 -0.09
N GLY A 75 -32.74 -1.88 0.16
CA GLY A 75 -31.87 -1.34 1.20
C GLY A 75 -32.62 -1.03 2.49
N ALA A 76 -31.97 -1.26 3.63
CA ALA A 76 -32.45 -0.76 4.92
C ALA A 76 -32.61 0.76 4.90
N ASP A 77 -31.72 1.40 4.20
CA ASP A 77 -31.62 2.83 3.93
C ASP A 77 -31.04 3.06 2.52
N GLU A 78 -30.73 4.31 2.18
CA GLU A 78 -30.20 4.68 0.86
C GLU A 78 -28.81 4.08 0.60
N ARG A 79 -27.95 4.04 1.64
CA ARG A 79 -26.63 3.38 1.50
C ARG A 79 -26.75 1.87 1.37
N GLY A 80 -27.67 1.23 2.12
CA GLY A 80 -27.95 -0.19 1.94
C GLY A 80 -28.40 -0.49 0.50
N LEU A 81 -29.24 0.36 -0.10
CA LEU A 81 -29.63 0.23 -1.51
C LEU A 81 -28.42 0.39 -2.45
N LEU A 82 -27.56 1.36 -2.19
CA LEU A 82 -26.31 1.59 -2.96
C LEU A 82 -25.41 0.35 -2.91
N PHE A 83 -25.20 -0.25 -1.72
CA PHE A 83 -24.39 -1.45 -1.54
C PHE A 83 -25.02 -2.69 -2.17
N GLY A 84 -26.33 -2.83 -2.13
CA GLY A 84 -27.05 -3.88 -2.85
C GLY A 84 -26.90 -3.78 -4.37
N VAL A 85 -26.94 -2.58 -4.92
CA VAL A 85 -26.62 -2.31 -6.33
C VAL A 85 -25.15 -2.65 -6.63
N GLY A 86 -24.23 -2.28 -5.75
CA GLY A 86 -22.82 -2.64 -5.86
C GLY A 86 -22.61 -4.15 -5.90
N LYS A 87 -23.29 -4.90 -5.02
CA LYS A 87 -23.22 -6.37 -5.03
C LYS A 87 -23.79 -6.96 -6.31
N LEU A 88 -24.91 -6.46 -6.81
CA LEU A 88 -25.46 -6.92 -8.10
C LEU A 88 -24.46 -6.68 -9.25
N LEU A 89 -23.85 -5.48 -9.32
CA LEU A 89 -22.85 -5.15 -10.34
C LEU A 89 -21.66 -6.12 -10.33
N ARG A 90 -21.21 -6.53 -9.15
CA ARG A 90 -20.11 -7.49 -8.97
C ARG A 90 -20.48 -8.94 -9.31
N LEU A 91 -21.78 -9.26 -9.40
CA LEU A 91 -22.28 -10.59 -9.78
C LEU A 91 -22.57 -10.71 -11.28
N ILE A 92 -22.61 -9.61 -12.02
CA ILE A 92 -22.92 -9.63 -13.45
C ILE A 92 -21.65 -9.82 -14.27
N ASP A 93 -21.68 -10.79 -15.18
CA ASP A 93 -20.69 -10.92 -16.25
C ASP A 93 -21.02 -9.90 -17.35
N PHE A 94 -20.17 -8.89 -17.48
CA PHE A 94 -20.26 -7.87 -18.52
C PHE A 94 -19.42 -8.27 -19.72
N GLY A 95 -20.06 -8.35 -20.89
CA GLY A 95 -19.40 -8.51 -22.17
C GLY A 95 -19.90 -7.45 -23.16
N ARG A 96 -19.30 -7.41 -24.32
CA ARG A 96 -19.68 -6.44 -25.36
C ARG A 96 -21.14 -6.68 -25.77
N GLN A 97 -22.02 -5.68 -25.57
CA GLN A 97 -23.46 -5.73 -25.81
C GLN A 97 -24.18 -6.87 -25.07
N GLN A 98 -23.62 -7.29 -23.93
CA GLN A 98 -24.17 -8.37 -23.12
C GLN A 98 -23.94 -8.14 -21.64
N ALA A 99 -24.95 -8.45 -20.83
CA ALA A 99 -24.85 -8.55 -19.37
C ALA A 99 -25.55 -9.83 -18.94
N THR A 100 -24.80 -10.73 -18.30
CA THR A 100 -25.30 -12.07 -17.92
C THR A 100 -25.16 -12.24 -16.42
N LEU A 101 -26.18 -12.80 -15.79
CA LEU A 101 -26.15 -13.20 -14.39
C LEU A 101 -26.26 -14.72 -14.33
N ALA A 102 -25.45 -15.39 -13.50
CA ALA A 102 -25.54 -16.83 -13.29
C ALA A 102 -26.97 -17.23 -12.91
N ALA A 103 -27.44 -18.37 -13.43
CA ALA A 103 -28.84 -18.81 -13.39
C ALA A 103 -29.38 -19.23 -12.00
N ALA A 104 -28.58 -19.09 -10.94
CA ALA A 104 -29.06 -19.41 -9.58
C ALA A 104 -29.98 -18.30 -9.05
N PRO A 105 -31.10 -18.65 -8.39
CA PRO A 105 -31.93 -17.64 -7.73
C PRO A 105 -31.09 -16.84 -6.70
N LEU A 106 -31.17 -15.53 -6.76
CA LEU A 106 -30.59 -14.67 -5.74
C LEU A 106 -31.51 -14.64 -4.52
N ASP A 107 -30.96 -14.88 -3.35
CA ASP A 107 -31.61 -14.71 -2.06
C ASP A 107 -30.56 -14.39 -1.00
N LEU A 108 -30.05 -13.17 -1.06
CA LEU A 108 -28.93 -12.71 -0.25
C LEU A 108 -29.39 -11.57 0.66
N VAL A 109 -29.36 -11.81 1.97
CA VAL A 109 -29.43 -10.76 2.99
C VAL A 109 -28.03 -10.49 3.49
N SER A 110 -27.62 -9.23 3.49
CA SER A 110 -26.25 -8.84 3.90
C SER A 110 -26.24 -7.49 4.59
N HIS A 111 -25.36 -7.33 5.55
CA HIS A 111 -25.09 -6.07 6.25
C HIS A 111 -23.62 -6.04 6.67
N PRO A 112 -23.02 -4.85 6.84
CA PRO A 112 -21.62 -4.76 7.23
C PRO A 112 -21.42 -5.13 8.69
N GLU A 113 -20.30 -5.76 8.98
CA GLU A 113 -19.84 -6.06 10.35
C GLU A 113 -19.36 -4.80 11.06
N TYR A 114 -18.50 -4.00 10.41
CA TYR A 114 -17.97 -2.76 10.97
C TYR A 114 -18.74 -1.53 10.50
N LYS A 115 -19.00 -0.61 11.44
CA LYS A 115 -19.80 0.61 11.19
C LYS A 115 -19.08 1.60 10.28
N LEU A 116 -17.76 1.70 10.40
CA LEU A 116 -16.91 2.61 9.62
C LEU A 116 -15.98 1.79 8.71
N ARG A 117 -16.05 2.07 7.42
CA ARG A 117 -15.27 1.39 6.36
C ARG A 117 -14.87 2.44 5.34
N GLY A 118 -13.67 2.99 5.47
CA GLY A 118 -13.25 4.12 4.66
C GLY A 118 -11.84 4.01 4.11
N GLN A 119 -11.55 4.92 3.18
CA GLN A 119 -10.23 5.05 2.57
C GLN A 119 -9.79 6.51 2.59
N GLN A 120 -8.55 6.77 2.96
CA GLN A 120 -7.95 8.07 2.74
C GLN A 120 -7.61 8.22 1.25
N LEU A 121 -7.93 9.37 0.69
CA LEU A 121 -7.66 9.72 -0.71
C LEU A 121 -6.93 11.06 -0.74
N SER A 122 -5.61 10.97 -0.85
CA SER A 122 -4.71 12.12 -0.71
C SER A 122 -4.40 12.75 -2.06
N TYR A 123 -5.03 13.88 -2.38
CA TYR A 123 -4.68 14.68 -3.56
C TYR A 123 -3.46 15.56 -3.25
N ARG A 124 -2.28 15.00 -3.40
CA ARG A 124 -0.99 15.62 -3.07
C ARG A 124 0.15 15.02 -3.89
N PRO A 125 1.31 15.72 -4.05
CA PRO A 125 2.45 15.20 -4.81
C PRO A 125 2.99 13.91 -4.21
N LYS A 126 2.99 12.85 -5.01
CA LYS A 126 3.55 11.53 -4.70
C LYS A 126 3.90 10.80 -6.00
N THR A 127 4.67 9.74 -5.92
CA THR A 127 5.04 8.90 -7.07
C THR A 127 3.92 7.99 -7.60
N ASN A 128 2.71 8.14 -7.14
CA ASN A 128 1.65 7.15 -7.28
C ASN A 128 0.35 7.64 -7.93
N ALA A 129 0.36 8.75 -8.61
CA ALA A 129 -0.69 9.25 -9.51
C ALA A 129 -1.86 10.07 -8.91
N TYR A 130 -2.12 10.07 -7.63
CA TYR A 130 -3.29 10.79 -7.08
C TYR A 130 -3.32 12.29 -7.41
N ASP A 131 -2.17 12.95 -7.47
CA ASP A 131 -2.03 14.34 -7.85
C ASP A 131 -2.39 14.63 -9.32
N ALA A 132 -2.38 13.62 -10.17
CA ALA A 132 -2.69 13.75 -11.59
C ALA A 132 -4.15 13.40 -11.95
N TRP A 133 -4.95 12.95 -10.98
CA TRP A 133 -6.30 12.48 -11.27
C TRP A 133 -7.28 13.63 -11.46
N THR A 134 -8.08 13.53 -12.53
CA THR A 134 -9.16 14.47 -12.82
C THR A 134 -10.39 14.19 -11.96
N VAL A 135 -11.34 15.12 -11.96
CA VAL A 135 -12.64 14.96 -11.26
C VAL A 135 -13.37 13.69 -11.71
N GLU A 136 -13.30 13.35 -13.00
CA GLU A 136 -13.94 12.16 -13.57
C GLU A 136 -13.29 10.87 -13.09
N ILE A 137 -11.97 10.86 -12.94
CA ILE A 137 -11.25 9.70 -12.39
C ILE A 137 -11.60 9.54 -10.91
N TRP A 138 -11.67 10.63 -10.15
CA TRP A 138 -12.10 10.61 -8.75
C TRP A 138 -13.54 10.14 -8.60
N ASP A 139 -14.47 10.62 -9.44
CA ASP A 139 -15.87 10.15 -9.40
C ASP A 139 -15.95 8.64 -9.63
N GLN A 140 -15.23 8.11 -10.63
CA GLN A 140 -15.21 6.69 -10.90
C GLN A 140 -14.57 5.88 -9.75
N TYR A 141 -13.48 6.35 -9.18
CA TYR A 141 -12.78 5.63 -8.12
C TYR A 141 -13.56 5.61 -6.81
N ILE A 142 -14.13 6.74 -6.39
CA ILE A 142 -15.03 6.84 -5.23
C ILE A 142 -16.27 5.95 -5.42
N ARG A 143 -16.84 5.93 -6.62
CA ARG A 143 -17.93 5.02 -7.00
C ARG A 143 -17.55 3.56 -6.86
N GLU A 144 -16.36 3.16 -7.30
CA GLU A 144 -15.83 1.80 -7.19
C GLU A 144 -15.64 1.38 -5.73
N LEU A 145 -15.11 2.27 -4.90
CA LEU A 145 -15.02 2.05 -3.45
C LEU A 145 -16.41 1.84 -2.82
N ALA A 146 -17.40 2.66 -3.20
CA ALA A 146 -18.79 2.48 -2.75
C ALA A 146 -19.39 1.14 -3.22
N ILE A 147 -19.13 0.72 -4.45
CA ILE A 147 -19.55 -0.60 -4.99
C ILE A 147 -19.01 -1.74 -4.12
N PHE A 148 -17.83 -1.59 -3.54
CA PHE A 148 -17.22 -2.59 -2.65
C PHE A 148 -17.51 -2.36 -1.16
N GLY A 149 -18.44 -1.50 -0.80
CA GLY A 149 -18.98 -1.37 0.55
C GLY A 149 -18.31 -0.32 1.44
N ASN A 150 -17.45 0.55 0.90
CA ASN A 150 -16.96 1.71 1.65
C ASN A 150 -18.09 2.70 1.92
N ASN A 151 -18.12 3.24 3.13
CA ASN A 151 -19.09 4.25 3.54
C ASN A 151 -18.46 5.59 3.95
N ALA A 152 -17.13 5.73 3.86
CA ALA A 152 -16.42 6.94 4.17
C ALA A 152 -15.22 7.18 3.25
N ILE A 153 -14.93 8.46 3.00
CA ILE A 153 -13.73 8.93 2.32
C ILE A 153 -13.05 9.95 3.24
N GLU A 154 -11.73 9.86 3.38
CA GLU A 154 -10.95 10.85 4.13
C GLU A 154 -10.11 11.68 3.17
N LEU A 155 -10.31 12.99 3.23
CA LEU A 155 -9.65 14.00 2.40
C LEU A 155 -8.51 14.65 3.16
N MET A 156 -7.56 15.24 2.42
CA MET A 156 -6.46 16.01 2.97
C MET A 156 -6.54 17.48 2.58
N PRO A 157 -6.26 18.41 3.51
CA PRO A 157 -6.26 19.83 3.20
C PRO A 157 -5.04 20.20 2.33
N PRO A 158 -5.11 21.33 1.60
CA PRO A 158 -3.99 21.82 0.79
C PRO A 158 -2.70 22.10 1.57
N LYS A 159 -2.83 22.42 2.88
CA LYS A 159 -1.71 22.64 3.78
C LYS A 159 -1.48 21.35 4.58
N SER A 160 -0.46 20.62 4.22
CA SER A 160 0.03 19.42 4.90
C SER A 160 1.56 19.48 5.02
N ASP A 161 2.18 18.36 5.29
CA ASP A 161 3.64 18.18 5.31
C ASP A 161 4.26 17.97 3.92
N ASP A 162 3.44 17.79 2.90
CA ASP A 162 3.91 17.61 1.53
C ASP A 162 4.20 18.93 0.80
N LEU A 163 4.81 18.80 -0.38
CA LEU A 163 5.01 19.92 -1.29
C LEU A 163 3.64 20.56 -1.66
N PRO A 164 3.59 21.89 -1.72
CA PRO A 164 2.32 22.59 -1.97
C PRO A 164 1.85 22.50 -3.42
N ASP A 165 2.71 22.06 -4.34
CA ASP A 165 2.49 22.08 -5.77
C ASP A 165 2.99 20.82 -6.46
N SER A 166 2.37 20.48 -7.58
CA SER A 166 2.76 19.39 -8.46
C SER A 166 2.55 19.81 -9.93
N PRO A 167 3.47 19.44 -10.85
CA PRO A 167 3.27 19.67 -12.27
C PRO A 167 2.09 18.86 -12.85
N HIS A 168 1.53 17.94 -12.09
CA HIS A 168 0.47 17.04 -12.50
C HIS A 168 -0.94 17.51 -12.07
N PHE A 169 -1.06 18.46 -11.16
CA PHE A 169 -2.36 18.91 -10.67
C PHE A 169 -3.27 19.44 -11.79
N PRO A 170 -4.39 18.75 -12.14
CA PRO A 170 -5.37 19.29 -13.08
C PRO A 170 -6.19 20.45 -12.48
N LEU A 171 -6.35 20.46 -11.15
CA LEU A 171 -7.02 21.53 -10.40
C LEU A 171 -6.18 21.93 -9.17
N PRO A 172 -6.30 23.18 -8.70
CA PRO A 172 -5.73 23.55 -7.41
C PRO A 172 -6.23 22.63 -6.28
N PRO A 173 -5.40 22.25 -5.30
CA PRO A 173 -5.75 21.27 -4.27
C PRO A 173 -7.05 21.59 -3.52
N ALA A 174 -7.30 22.86 -3.17
CA ALA A 174 -8.53 23.24 -2.50
C ALA A 174 -9.78 23.01 -3.36
N GLN A 175 -9.70 23.27 -4.67
CA GLN A 175 -10.81 23.04 -5.60
C GLN A 175 -11.07 21.54 -5.78
N MET A 176 -10.02 20.73 -5.91
CA MET A 176 -10.17 19.29 -6.00
C MET A 176 -10.77 18.70 -4.71
N MET A 177 -10.37 19.20 -3.54
CA MET A 177 -10.95 18.78 -2.26
C MET A 177 -12.47 19.04 -2.20
N VAL A 178 -12.94 20.18 -2.73
CA VAL A 178 -14.38 20.49 -2.86
C VAL A 178 -15.08 19.49 -3.77
N GLU A 179 -14.50 19.20 -4.95
CA GLU A 179 -15.08 18.23 -5.89
C GLU A 179 -15.14 16.82 -5.29
N MET A 180 -14.10 16.38 -4.63
CA MET A 180 -14.09 15.05 -3.97
C MET A 180 -15.13 14.97 -2.83
N SER A 181 -15.30 16.04 -2.04
CA SER A 181 -16.35 16.10 -1.02
C SER A 181 -17.75 16.06 -1.67
N ARG A 182 -17.97 16.78 -2.76
CA ARG A 182 -19.23 16.77 -3.52
C ARG A 182 -19.54 15.39 -4.11
N ILE A 183 -18.52 14.71 -4.64
CA ILE A 183 -18.65 13.34 -5.18
C ILE A 183 -19.06 12.40 -4.07
N ALA A 184 -18.33 12.38 -2.94
CA ALA A 184 -18.64 11.51 -1.80
C ALA A 184 -20.07 11.74 -1.29
N ASP A 185 -20.49 13.01 -1.14
CA ASP A 185 -21.85 13.36 -0.74
C ASP A 185 -22.91 12.85 -1.74
N SER A 186 -22.63 12.91 -3.03
CA SER A 186 -23.56 12.42 -4.08
C SER A 186 -23.83 10.91 -4.00
N TYR A 187 -22.89 10.13 -3.42
CA TYR A 187 -23.05 8.70 -3.11
C TYR A 187 -23.52 8.46 -1.66
N GLY A 188 -23.76 9.52 -0.87
CA GLY A 188 -24.14 9.40 0.54
C GLY A 188 -23.03 8.85 1.44
N LEU A 189 -21.76 8.97 1.02
CA LEU A 189 -20.61 8.55 1.81
C LEU A 189 -20.27 9.65 2.82
N ASP A 190 -19.79 9.22 4.01
CA ASP A 190 -19.31 10.14 5.02
C ASP A 190 -17.97 10.76 4.58
N VAL A 191 -17.82 12.08 4.77
CA VAL A 191 -16.59 12.82 4.44
C VAL A 191 -15.82 13.11 5.71
N TRP A 192 -14.65 12.53 5.80
CA TRP A 192 -13.67 12.80 6.83
C TRP A 192 -12.59 13.74 6.29
N VAL A 193 -11.98 14.51 7.16
CA VAL A 193 -10.83 15.36 6.82
C VAL A 193 -9.70 15.06 7.79
N TRP A 194 -8.60 14.52 7.27
CA TRP A 194 -7.34 14.44 8.01
C TRP A 194 -6.71 15.84 8.04
N TYR A 195 -6.57 16.45 9.20
CA TYR A 195 -6.12 17.83 9.30
C TYR A 195 -4.99 17.97 10.34
N PRO A 196 -3.71 18.01 9.92
CA PRO A 196 -2.59 18.10 10.84
C PRO A 196 -2.46 19.51 11.45
N ALA A 197 -2.04 19.56 12.70
CA ALA A 197 -1.73 20.79 13.41
C ALA A 197 -0.25 21.16 13.18
N MET A 198 0.04 21.97 12.14
CA MET A 198 1.38 22.21 11.61
C MET A 198 2.09 23.46 12.15
N ALA A 199 1.45 24.28 13.01
CA ALA A 199 2.13 25.45 13.56
C ALA A 199 3.10 25.05 14.69
N ARG A 200 4.18 25.82 14.82
CA ARG A 200 5.26 25.51 15.77
C ARG A 200 4.89 25.68 17.24
N ASP A 201 3.97 26.59 17.54
CA ASP A 201 3.64 26.95 18.91
C ASP A 201 2.15 27.25 19.09
N TYR A 202 1.43 26.32 19.65
CA TYR A 202 0.01 26.46 19.99
C TYR A 202 -0.23 26.97 21.43
N SER A 203 0.82 27.32 22.16
CA SER A 203 0.71 28.07 23.41
C SER A 203 0.44 29.55 23.14
N ASP A 204 0.80 30.06 21.94
CA ASP A 204 0.54 31.42 21.51
C ASP A 204 -0.91 31.62 21.04
N PRO A 205 -1.69 32.50 21.71
CA PRO A 205 -3.08 32.79 21.31
C PRO A 205 -3.24 33.34 19.88
N ALA A 206 -2.24 34.06 19.35
CA ALA A 206 -2.30 34.60 18.00
C ALA A 206 -2.18 33.49 16.96
N THR A 207 -1.27 32.54 17.18
CA THR A 207 -1.15 31.33 16.37
C THR A 207 -2.44 30.53 16.38
N VAL A 208 -3.04 30.30 17.54
CA VAL A 208 -4.32 29.59 17.67
C VAL A 208 -5.42 30.32 16.91
N ALA A 209 -5.53 31.65 17.01
CA ALA A 209 -6.54 32.43 16.30
C ALA A 209 -6.37 32.35 14.78
N SER A 210 -5.14 32.41 14.29
CA SER A 210 -4.80 32.23 12.88
C SER A 210 -5.22 30.84 12.36
N GLU A 211 -4.90 29.79 13.09
CA GLU A 211 -5.27 28.41 12.70
C GLU A 211 -6.79 28.19 12.75
N VAL A 212 -7.50 28.75 13.74
CA VAL A 212 -8.97 28.69 13.76
C VAL A 212 -9.55 29.35 12.51
N THR A 213 -9.00 30.47 12.09
CA THR A 213 -9.45 31.16 10.85
C THR A 213 -9.14 30.32 9.62
N ALA A 214 -7.93 29.77 9.50
CA ALA A 214 -7.52 28.98 8.34
C ALA A 214 -8.35 27.69 8.17
N TRP A 215 -8.57 26.95 9.27
CA TRP A 215 -9.43 25.77 9.23
C TRP A 215 -10.89 26.12 8.93
N GLY A 216 -11.38 27.21 9.48
CA GLY A 216 -12.73 27.71 9.19
C GLY A 216 -12.98 28.01 7.71
N GLN A 217 -11.96 28.47 6.99
CA GLN A 217 -12.05 28.65 5.54
C GLN A 217 -12.25 27.32 4.79
N ILE A 218 -11.54 26.27 5.20
CA ILE A 218 -11.73 24.93 4.64
C ILE A 218 -13.10 24.36 5.02
N PHE A 219 -13.51 24.50 6.27
CA PHE A 219 -14.84 24.02 6.71
C PHE A 219 -15.99 24.71 5.97
N ALA A 220 -15.88 26.01 5.73
CA ALA A 220 -16.89 26.77 4.98
C ALA A 220 -16.95 26.40 3.48
N MET A 221 -15.84 25.93 2.93
CA MET A 221 -15.73 25.66 1.49
C MET A 221 -16.26 24.28 1.10
N LEU A 222 -16.12 23.28 2.00
CA LEU A 222 -16.52 21.90 1.69
C LEU A 222 -18.04 21.72 1.83
N PRO A 223 -18.71 21.10 0.86
CA PRO A 223 -20.15 20.85 0.92
C PRO A 223 -20.55 19.89 2.05
N ARG A 224 -19.66 18.96 2.44
CA ARG A 224 -19.89 17.99 3.50
C ARG A 224 -18.62 17.70 4.29
N ILE A 225 -18.72 17.72 5.62
CA ILE A 225 -17.74 17.17 6.56
C ILE A 225 -18.50 16.47 7.68
N ASP A 226 -18.33 15.17 7.82
CA ASP A 226 -18.90 14.38 8.91
C ASP A 226 -17.92 14.29 10.09
N ALA A 227 -16.61 14.29 9.84
CA ALA A 227 -15.61 14.28 10.89
C ALA A 227 -14.28 14.92 10.45
N VAL A 228 -13.57 15.48 11.44
CA VAL A 228 -12.17 15.90 11.32
C VAL A 228 -11.32 14.99 12.20
N PHE A 229 -10.24 14.46 11.63
CA PHE A 229 -9.23 13.67 12.32
C PHE A 229 -7.91 14.44 12.37
N VAL A 230 -7.34 14.57 13.57
CA VAL A 230 -6.08 15.28 13.79
C VAL A 230 -5.01 14.32 14.30
N PRO A 231 -3.91 14.12 13.57
CA PRO A 231 -2.75 13.39 14.08
C PRO A 231 -2.06 14.20 15.20
N GLY A 232 -1.57 13.49 16.22
CA GLY A 232 -1.00 14.15 17.39
C GLY A 232 0.40 14.69 17.20
N GLY A 233 1.28 13.92 16.58
CA GLY A 233 2.70 14.27 16.53
C GLY A 233 3.42 13.93 15.24
N ASP A 234 2.72 13.38 14.24
CA ASP A 234 3.27 13.12 12.90
C ASP A 234 2.17 13.20 11.84
N PRO A 235 2.18 14.24 10.99
CA PRO A 235 2.99 15.45 11.14
C PRO A 235 2.46 16.36 12.26
N GLY A 236 3.31 17.29 12.68
CA GLY A 236 3.10 18.13 13.84
C GLY A 236 3.90 17.59 15.03
N HIS A 237 4.06 18.37 16.05
CA HIS A 237 4.74 17.97 17.29
C HIS A 237 4.26 18.87 18.43
N THR A 238 3.02 18.64 18.87
CA THR A 238 2.32 19.51 19.82
C THR A 238 2.00 18.76 21.10
N GLU A 239 2.38 19.33 22.26
CA GLU A 239 2.00 18.78 23.56
C GLU A 239 0.48 18.59 23.66
N PRO A 240 -0.01 17.47 24.23
CA PRO A 240 -1.42 17.12 24.29
C PRO A 240 -2.32 18.22 24.84
N LYS A 241 -1.89 18.95 25.88
CA LYS A 241 -2.67 20.04 26.49
C LYS A 241 -2.96 21.17 25.51
N TYR A 242 -1.99 21.56 24.69
CA TYR A 242 -2.17 22.62 23.69
C TYR A 242 -2.93 22.12 22.46
N LEU A 243 -2.64 20.90 22.04
CA LEU A 243 -3.36 20.27 20.95
C LEU A 243 -4.86 20.16 21.25
N LEU A 244 -5.22 19.58 22.40
CA LEU A 244 -6.62 19.38 22.76
C LEU A 244 -7.34 20.72 23.02
N ALA A 245 -6.63 21.73 23.56
CA ALA A 245 -7.18 23.08 23.69
C ALA A 245 -7.46 23.76 22.34
N LEU A 246 -6.61 23.53 21.32
CA LEU A 246 -6.87 23.91 19.93
C LEU A 246 -8.10 23.19 19.40
N LEU A 247 -8.16 21.85 19.56
CA LEU A 247 -9.23 21.02 18.99
C LEU A 247 -10.60 21.35 19.57
N GLU A 248 -10.70 21.73 20.84
CA GLU A 248 -11.96 22.23 21.41
C GLU A 248 -12.47 23.49 20.68
N LYS A 249 -11.55 24.40 20.32
CA LYS A 249 -11.89 25.60 19.54
C LYS A 249 -12.26 25.23 18.10
N GLN A 250 -11.53 24.31 17.48
CA GLN A 250 -11.80 23.83 16.13
C GLN A 250 -13.13 23.06 16.06
N LYS A 251 -13.49 22.31 17.09
CA LYS A 251 -14.84 21.68 17.18
C LYS A 251 -15.93 22.73 17.14
N LYS A 252 -15.81 23.81 17.91
CA LYS A 252 -16.79 24.93 17.89
C LYS A 252 -16.83 25.62 16.53
N ASN A 253 -15.69 25.76 15.86
CA ASN A 253 -15.56 26.31 14.54
C ASN A 253 -16.22 25.39 13.49
N LEU A 254 -15.94 24.09 13.52
CA LEU A 254 -16.52 23.07 12.63
C LEU A 254 -18.06 23.09 12.69
N LEU A 255 -18.63 23.14 13.90
CA LEU A 255 -20.08 23.11 14.10
C LEU A 255 -20.81 24.32 13.54
N GLN A 256 -20.13 25.42 13.23
CA GLN A 256 -20.74 26.58 12.55
C GLN A 256 -21.13 26.28 11.10
N TYR A 257 -20.42 25.40 10.46
CA TYR A 257 -20.58 25.02 9.05
C TYR A 257 -21.20 23.62 8.89
N HIS A 258 -20.81 22.69 9.77
CA HIS A 258 -21.25 21.30 9.78
C HIS A 258 -21.81 20.92 11.15
N PRO A 259 -23.11 21.14 11.41
CA PRO A 259 -23.71 21.00 12.74
C PRO A 259 -23.60 19.60 13.39
N GLN A 260 -23.34 18.56 12.59
CA GLN A 260 -23.14 17.19 13.05
C GLN A 260 -21.66 16.75 12.99
N GLY A 261 -20.76 17.66 12.61
CA GLY A 261 -19.34 17.37 12.43
C GLY A 261 -18.66 16.87 13.70
N GLN A 262 -17.91 15.79 13.60
CA GLN A 262 -17.18 15.16 14.69
C GLN A 262 -15.71 15.61 14.73
N MET A 263 -15.09 15.52 15.91
CA MET A 263 -13.66 15.79 16.13
C MET A 263 -12.98 14.57 16.73
N TRP A 264 -11.95 14.08 16.07
CA TRP A 264 -11.19 12.90 16.44
C TRP A 264 -9.69 13.20 16.52
N VAL A 265 -8.97 12.52 17.40
CA VAL A 265 -7.53 12.75 17.63
C VAL A 265 -6.79 11.43 17.79
N SER A 266 -5.55 11.40 17.31
CA SER A 266 -4.62 10.28 17.48
C SER A 266 -3.47 10.69 18.40
N PRO A 267 -3.00 9.80 19.30
CA PRO A 267 -1.75 10.00 20.05
C PRO A 267 -0.51 9.59 19.22
N GLN A 268 -0.60 9.63 17.91
CA GLN A 268 0.49 9.32 16.99
C GLN A 268 1.74 10.12 17.33
N GLY A 269 2.89 9.49 17.40
CA GLY A 269 4.18 10.14 17.68
C GLY A 269 4.36 10.67 19.11
N PHE A 270 3.42 10.48 20.03
CA PHE A 270 3.55 10.96 21.40
C PHE A 270 4.65 10.24 22.18
N SER A 271 5.41 10.98 22.98
CA SER A 271 6.30 10.42 23.99
C SER A 271 5.52 9.67 25.07
N LYS A 272 6.21 8.94 25.94
CA LYS A 272 5.56 8.27 27.09
C LYS A 272 4.84 9.27 28.00
N ASP A 273 5.49 10.41 28.26
CA ASP A 273 4.91 11.44 29.13
C ASP A 273 3.71 12.13 28.48
N TRP A 274 3.80 12.40 27.18
CA TRP A 274 2.68 12.95 26.41
C TRP A 274 1.50 11.96 26.31
N MET A 275 1.78 10.67 26.20
CA MET A 275 0.72 9.65 26.26
C MET A 275 0.00 9.66 27.59
N GLN A 276 0.75 9.79 28.73
CA GLN A 276 0.15 9.89 30.05
C GLN A 276 -0.70 11.15 30.18
N GLU A 277 -0.17 12.32 29.81
CA GLU A 277 -0.91 13.59 29.81
C GLU A 277 -2.19 13.50 28.96
N PHE A 278 -2.08 12.92 27.75
CA PHE A 278 -3.23 12.70 26.87
C PHE A 278 -4.32 11.87 27.54
N MET A 279 -3.97 10.75 28.17
CA MET A 279 -4.92 9.89 28.88
C MET A 279 -5.55 10.60 30.10
N GLU A 280 -4.81 11.45 30.79
CA GLU A 280 -5.32 12.28 31.90
C GLU A 280 -6.36 13.30 31.40
N ILE A 281 -6.09 13.94 30.24
CA ILE A 281 -7.04 14.91 29.67
C ILE A 281 -8.30 14.19 29.15
N LEU A 282 -8.19 13.00 28.55
CA LEU A 282 -9.35 12.23 28.12
C LEU A 282 -10.29 11.85 29.26
N ARG A 283 -9.78 11.71 30.48
CA ARG A 283 -10.59 11.42 31.70
C ARG A 283 -11.34 12.62 32.23
N GLN A 284 -11.00 13.85 31.81
CA GLN A 284 -11.67 15.07 32.25
C GLN A 284 -13.09 15.16 31.67
N GLU A 285 -14.03 15.62 32.51
CA GLU A 285 -15.44 15.71 32.11
C GLU A 285 -15.66 16.67 30.94
N ASN A 286 -14.94 17.80 30.91
CA ASN A 286 -15.06 18.76 29.80
C ASN A 286 -14.71 18.16 28.44
N THR A 287 -13.69 17.31 28.38
CA THR A 287 -13.26 16.68 27.12
C THR A 287 -14.33 15.76 26.53
N LYS A 288 -15.11 15.12 27.40
CA LYS A 288 -16.20 14.21 26.97
C LYS A 288 -17.35 14.92 26.25
N HIS A 289 -17.46 16.23 26.36
CA HIS A 289 -18.56 16.97 25.75
C HIS A 289 -18.28 17.41 24.29
N TRP A 290 -17.03 17.35 23.84
CA TRP A 290 -16.70 17.87 22.52
C TRP A 290 -15.86 16.90 21.68
N LEU A 291 -15.04 16.05 22.28
CA LEU A 291 -14.23 15.06 21.56
C LEU A 291 -15.07 13.81 21.30
N ASP A 292 -15.13 13.38 20.04
CA ASP A 292 -16.02 12.32 19.60
C ASP A 292 -15.36 10.94 19.57
N GLY A 293 -14.02 10.86 19.48
CA GLY A 293 -13.31 9.58 19.48
C GLY A 293 -11.81 9.69 19.36
N VAL A 294 -11.16 8.53 19.43
CA VAL A 294 -9.71 8.37 19.35
C VAL A 294 -9.33 7.49 18.16
N VAL A 295 -8.22 7.82 17.53
CA VAL A 295 -7.72 7.09 16.38
C VAL A 295 -6.47 6.29 16.75
N PHE A 296 -6.49 5.00 16.47
CA PHE A 296 -5.32 4.13 16.52
C PHE A 296 -4.66 4.07 15.16
N GLY A 297 -3.41 4.50 15.05
CA GLY A 297 -2.69 4.61 13.78
C GLY A 297 -1.19 4.36 13.89
N PRO A 298 -0.43 4.69 12.85
CA PRO A 298 1.03 4.60 12.85
C PRO A 298 1.66 5.26 14.08
N GLN A 299 2.85 4.83 14.44
CA GLN A 299 3.62 5.37 15.58
C GLN A 299 2.87 5.40 16.91
N SER A 300 1.79 4.63 17.06
CA SER A 300 1.17 4.40 18.36
C SER A 300 2.12 3.57 19.22
N ARG A 301 2.38 4.02 20.46
CA ARG A 301 3.24 3.30 21.42
C ARG A 301 2.53 2.13 22.10
N LEU A 302 1.24 2.04 21.92
CA LEU A 302 0.39 0.99 22.46
C LEU A 302 -0.12 0.12 21.31
N THR A 303 -0.38 -1.14 21.59
CA THR A 303 -1.23 -1.95 20.71
C THR A 303 -2.67 -1.45 20.78
N VAL A 304 -3.50 -1.81 19.82
CA VAL A 304 -4.93 -1.42 19.83
C VAL A 304 -5.65 -1.92 21.08
N THR A 305 -5.32 -3.11 21.55
CA THR A 305 -5.88 -3.71 22.77
C THR A 305 -5.47 -2.93 24.03
N GLU A 306 -4.19 -2.53 24.13
CA GLU A 306 -3.71 -1.66 25.22
C GLU A 306 -4.38 -0.29 25.16
N MET A 307 -4.46 0.31 23.97
CA MET A 307 -5.15 1.59 23.79
C MET A 307 -6.61 1.48 24.24
N ARG A 308 -7.31 0.38 23.88
CA ARG A 308 -8.71 0.19 24.34
C ARG A 308 -8.85 0.10 25.86
N ARG A 309 -7.86 -0.45 26.56
CA ARG A 309 -7.85 -0.52 28.03
C ARG A 309 -7.63 0.86 28.68
N GLU A 310 -6.74 1.68 28.09
CA GLU A 310 -6.36 2.98 28.63
C GLU A 310 -7.36 4.10 28.29
N VAL A 311 -7.89 4.11 27.08
CA VAL A 311 -8.87 5.10 26.62
C VAL A 311 -10.22 4.87 27.32
N PRO A 312 -10.83 5.90 27.92
CA PRO A 312 -12.15 5.77 28.56
C PRO A 312 -13.21 5.20 27.61
N GLN A 313 -14.10 4.36 28.12
CA GLN A 313 -15.06 3.58 27.34
C GLN A 313 -16.07 4.41 26.54
N ASN A 314 -16.29 5.67 26.93
CA ASN A 314 -17.16 6.59 26.20
C ASN A 314 -16.58 7.05 24.86
N TYR A 315 -15.26 6.91 24.61
CA TYR A 315 -14.67 7.23 23.32
C TYR A 315 -14.59 5.96 22.46
N PRO A 316 -15.25 5.95 21.32
CA PRO A 316 -14.99 4.92 20.30
C PRO A 316 -13.56 5.06 19.78
N ILE A 317 -12.99 3.94 19.36
CA ILE A 317 -11.70 3.90 18.67
C ILE A 317 -11.97 3.54 17.21
N ARG A 318 -11.38 4.24 16.26
CA ARG A 318 -11.23 3.80 14.89
C ARG A 318 -9.77 3.43 14.58
N CYS A 319 -9.55 2.50 13.69
CA CYS A 319 -8.22 2.18 13.18
C CYS A 319 -7.87 3.07 11.96
N TYR A 320 -6.58 3.41 11.87
CA TYR A 320 -5.97 4.13 10.76
C TYR A 320 -4.74 3.34 10.28
N PRO A 321 -4.98 2.18 9.63
CA PRO A 321 -3.91 1.28 9.20
C PRO A 321 -3.17 1.84 8.00
N ASP A 322 -1.84 1.78 8.06
CA ASP A 322 -0.97 2.09 6.92
C ASP A 322 -0.94 0.90 5.97
N ILE A 323 -1.56 1.04 4.81
CA ILE A 323 -1.65 0.02 3.76
C ILE A 323 -0.80 0.32 2.54
N THR A 324 -0.13 1.48 2.52
CA THR A 324 0.57 2.00 1.34
C THR A 324 2.07 1.74 1.37
N HIS A 325 2.68 1.76 2.57
CA HIS A 325 4.13 1.64 2.71
C HIS A 325 4.58 0.19 2.91
N SER A 326 5.68 -0.17 2.26
CA SER A 326 6.30 -1.49 2.40
C SER A 326 7.41 -1.53 3.44
N THR A 327 8.04 -0.40 3.75
CA THR A 327 9.10 -0.26 4.76
C THR A 327 8.92 1.00 5.59
N SER A 328 9.59 1.09 6.74
CA SER A 328 9.52 2.24 7.66
C SER A 328 8.08 2.68 7.94
N SER A 329 7.25 1.71 8.30
CA SER A 329 5.79 1.87 8.39
C SER A 329 5.21 1.12 9.57
N GLN A 330 3.93 1.33 9.83
CA GLN A 330 3.21 0.61 10.90
C GLN A 330 3.26 -0.92 10.69
N TYR A 331 3.12 -1.37 9.45
CA TYR A 331 3.06 -2.78 9.08
C TYR A 331 4.01 -3.08 7.92
N SER A 332 5.31 -2.93 8.17
CA SER A 332 6.35 -3.22 7.17
C SER A 332 6.25 -4.66 6.65
N VAL A 333 6.66 -4.87 5.40
CA VAL A 333 6.77 -6.22 4.82
C VAL A 333 7.75 -7.03 5.69
N PRO A 334 7.33 -8.16 6.27
CA PRO A 334 8.21 -9.00 7.05
C PRO A 334 9.24 -9.69 6.14
N ASP A 335 10.46 -9.83 6.64
CA ASP A 335 11.57 -10.55 5.97
C ASP A 335 11.83 -10.10 4.51
N TRP A 336 11.63 -8.81 4.23
CA TRP A 336 11.84 -8.26 2.90
C TRP A 336 13.30 -8.37 2.47
N ASP A 337 13.54 -8.95 1.29
CA ASP A 337 14.90 -9.13 0.78
C ASP A 337 15.59 -7.79 0.53
N VAL A 338 16.86 -7.69 0.88
CA VAL A 338 17.69 -6.49 0.65
C VAL A 338 17.69 -6.08 -0.82
N ALA A 339 17.64 -7.03 -1.75
CA ALA A 339 17.59 -6.74 -3.19
C ALA A 339 16.35 -5.90 -3.55
N TYR A 340 15.19 -6.19 -2.97
CA TYR A 340 14.00 -5.36 -3.13
C TYR A 340 14.16 -4.00 -2.45
N ALA A 341 14.70 -3.96 -1.24
CA ALA A 341 14.93 -2.71 -0.53
C ALA A 341 15.89 -1.76 -1.29
N LEU A 342 16.81 -2.31 -2.08
CA LEU A 342 17.76 -1.54 -2.89
C LEU A 342 17.16 -1.04 -4.22
N THR A 343 16.12 -1.68 -4.73
CA THR A 343 15.56 -1.41 -6.05
C THR A 343 14.17 -0.80 -6.03
N GLU A 344 13.49 -0.86 -4.89
CA GLU A 344 12.12 -0.39 -4.75
C GLU A 344 12.01 0.75 -3.74
N GLY A 345 11.05 1.63 -3.95
CA GLY A 345 10.72 2.70 -3.03
C GLY A 345 9.84 2.21 -1.86
N ARG A 346 9.58 3.10 -0.94
CA ARG A 346 8.69 2.87 0.20
C ARG A 346 7.22 2.69 -0.23
N GLU A 347 6.81 3.33 -1.33
CA GLU A 347 5.43 3.35 -1.86
C GLU A 347 5.32 2.56 -3.17
N VAL A 348 5.83 1.35 -3.18
CA VAL A 348 5.76 0.46 -4.34
C VAL A 348 4.33 -0.05 -4.58
N ILE A 349 4.08 -0.55 -5.79
CA ILE A 349 2.87 -1.33 -6.08
C ILE A 349 2.94 -2.59 -5.22
N ASN A 350 2.09 -2.68 -4.19
CA ASN A 350 2.27 -3.61 -3.07
C ASN A 350 1.04 -4.46 -2.75
N PRO A 351 0.50 -5.27 -3.66
CA PRO A 351 -0.59 -6.17 -3.32
C PRO A 351 -0.15 -7.15 -2.21
N ARG A 352 -0.74 -6.99 -1.02
CA ARG A 352 -0.46 -7.79 0.19
C ARG A 352 -1.75 -8.37 0.79
N PRO A 353 -2.58 -9.03 0.00
CA PRO A 353 -3.94 -9.36 0.41
C PRO A 353 -4.02 -10.23 1.66
N GLN A 354 -3.11 -11.17 1.87
CA GLN A 354 -3.11 -12.02 3.06
C GLN A 354 -2.58 -11.28 4.28
N GLY A 355 -1.52 -10.49 4.12
CA GLY A 355 -0.95 -9.65 5.18
C GLY A 355 -1.97 -8.64 5.68
N GLU A 356 -2.62 -7.93 4.77
CA GLU A 356 -3.66 -6.94 5.09
C GLU A 356 -4.88 -7.57 5.79
N ALA A 357 -5.30 -8.75 5.36
CA ALA A 357 -6.36 -9.50 6.03
C ALA A 357 -5.98 -9.89 7.47
N ASN A 358 -4.74 -10.30 7.70
CA ASN A 358 -4.25 -10.65 9.03
C ASN A 358 -4.19 -9.41 9.95
N ILE A 359 -3.73 -8.27 9.42
CA ILE A 359 -3.69 -6.99 10.12
C ILE A 359 -5.11 -6.57 10.52
N LEU A 360 -6.05 -6.59 9.58
CA LEU A 360 -7.45 -6.25 9.81
C LEU A 360 -8.04 -7.09 10.96
N ARG A 361 -7.93 -8.41 10.86
CA ARG A 361 -8.48 -9.34 11.86
C ARG A 361 -7.87 -9.20 13.23
N SER A 362 -6.62 -8.74 13.32
CA SER A 362 -5.93 -8.53 14.61
C SER A 362 -6.26 -7.17 15.24
N THR A 363 -6.65 -6.17 14.44
CA THR A 363 -6.79 -4.79 14.93
C THR A 363 -8.23 -4.33 15.09
N LEU A 364 -9.14 -4.75 14.21
CA LEU A 364 -10.51 -4.23 14.20
C LEU A 364 -11.41 -4.64 15.36
N PRO A 365 -11.26 -5.80 16.02
CA PRO A 365 -12.20 -6.21 17.08
C PRO A 365 -12.38 -5.20 18.22
N GLU A 366 -11.38 -4.35 18.47
CA GLU A 366 -11.40 -3.31 19.52
C GLU A 366 -11.87 -1.93 19.01
N SER A 367 -12.40 -1.87 17.78
CA SER A 367 -12.72 -0.61 17.10
C SER A 367 -14.11 -0.59 16.49
N ILE A 368 -14.56 0.59 16.08
CA ILE A 368 -15.79 0.75 15.29
C ILE A 368 -15.58 0.52 13.78
N GLY A 369 -14.34 0.27 13.37
CA GLY A 369 -13.92 0.12 11.99
C GLY A 369 -12.68 0.95 11.67
N PHE A 370 -12.53 1.29 10.41
CA PHE A 370 -11.29 1.88 9.91
C PHE A 370 -11.53 2.96 8.84
N ILE A 371 -10.53 3.82 8.69
CA ILE A 371 -10.20 4.52 7.45
C ILE A 371 -8.72 4.27 7.24
N THR A 372 -8.33 3.69 6.12
CA THR A 372 -6.93 3.33 5.85
C THR A 372 -6.10 4.57 5.55
N TYR A 373 -4.82 4.53 5.91
CA TYR A 373 -3.84 5.48 5.41
C TYR A 373 -3.38 5.03 4.02
N SER A 374 -3.58 5.88 3.03
CA SER A 374 -3.18 5.64 1.65
C SER A 374 -2.67 6.91 0.99
N GLU A 375 -1.59 6.78 0.24
CA GLU A 375 -0.98 7.88 -0.50
C GLU A 375 -1.18 7.76 -2.02
N GLY A 376 -1.74 6.64 -2.50
CA GLY A 376 -1.92 6.48 -3.93
C GLY A 376 -2.62 5.21 -4.38
N CYS A 377 -2.54 4.95 -5.68
CA CYS A 377 -3.09 3.76 -6.29
C CYS A 377 -2.15 2.54 -6.28
N ASN A 378 -0.95 2.69 -5.72
CA ASN A 378 -0.02 1.58 -5.51
C ASN A 378 -0.58 0.51 -4.56
N ASP A 379 -1.44 0.89 -3.64
CA ASP A 379 -2.10 0.02 -2.66
C ASP A 379 -3.56 -0.32 -3.02
N ASP A 380 -3.95 -0.19 -4.28
CA ASP A 380 -5.34 -0.37 -4.75
C ASP A 380 -5.94 -1.72 -4.29
N VAL A 381 -5.24 -2.83 -4.50
CA VAL A 381 -5.71 -4.16 -4.07
C VAL A 381 -5.97 -4.20 -2.56
N ASN A 382 -5.08 -3.60 -1.77
CA ASN A 382 -5.18 -3.58 -0.31
C ASN A 382 -6.45 -2.83 0.14
N LYS A 383 -6.81 -1.70 -0.51
CA LYS A 383 -8.06 -0.99 -0.24
C LYS A 383 -9.30 -1.88 -0.41
N PHE A 384 -9.35 -2.66 -1.50
CA PHE A 384 -10.50 -3.53 -1.76
C PHE A 384 -10.54 -4.75 -0.84
N VAL A 385 -9.38 -5.25 -0.39
CA VAL A 385 -9.31 -6.27 0.66
C VAL A 385 -9.86 -5.72 1.97
N TRP A 386 -9.43 -4.53 2.40
CA TRP A 386 -9.97 -3.87 3.61
C TRP A 386 -11.47 -3.61 3.49
N SER A 387 -11.94 -3.16 2.33
CA SER A 387 -13.36 -2.88 2.08
C SER A 387 -14.22 -4.13 2.22
N ALA A 388 -13.82 -5.23 1.57
CA ALA A 388 -14.55 -6.48 1.61
C ALA A 388 -14.54 -7.13 3.00
N LEU A 389 -13.37 -7.13 3.68
CA LEU A 389 -13.25 -7.70 5.02
C LEU A 389 -13.84 -6.79 6.12
N GLY A 390 -13.95 -5.50 5.87
CA GLY A 390 -14.73 -4.61 6.74
C GLY A 390 -16.24 -4.84 6.64
N TRP A 391 -16.67 -5.39 5.52
CA TRP A 391 -18.06 -5.85 5.35
C TRP A 391 -18.30 -7.21 6.03
N ASP A 392 -17.41 -8.18 5.81
CA ASP A 392 -17.41 -9.52 6.39
C ASP A 392 -15.98 -10.00 6.64
N SER A 393 -15.51 -9.92 7.88
CA SER A 393 -14.13 -10.26 8.27
C SER A 393 -13.81 -11.75 8.13
N HIS A 394 -14.82 -12.60 8.01
CA HIS A 394 -14.68 -14.05 7.85
C HIS A 394 -14.53 -14.49 6.39
N GLN A 395 -14.78 -13.61 5.44
CA GLN A 395 -14.62 -13.95 4.02
C GLN A 395 -13.17 -14.38 3.72
N SER A 396 -13.03 -15.41 2.87
CA SER A 396 -11.69 -15.85 2.47
C SER A 396 -11.03 -14.83 1.55
N VAL A 397 -9.72 -14.62 1.71
CA VAL A 397 -8.96 -13.65 0.93
C VAL A 397 -9.04 -13.94 -0.58
N ILE A 398 -8.94 -15.21 -0.96
CA ILE A 398 -9.02 -15.58 -2.37
C ILE A 398 -10.39 -15.27 -2.99
N ASP A 399 -11.49 -15.39 -2.22
CA ASP A 399 -12.81 -15.05 -2.72
C ASP A 399 -13.01 -13.53 -2.85
N VAL A 400 -12.38 -12.74 -1.96
CA VAL A 400 -12.29 -11.28 -2.12
C VAL A 400 -11.57 -10.93 -3.42
N LEU A 401 -10.45 -11.58 -3.70
CA LEU A 401 -9.67 -11.33 -4.91
C LEU A 401 -10.38 -11.83 -6.19
N ARG A 402 -11.15 -12.91 -6.11
CA ARG A 402 -12.02 -13.36 -7.21
C ARG A 402 -13.11 -12.34 -7.53
N ASP A 403 -13.77 -11.79 -6.49
CA ASP A 403 -14.78 -10.74 -6.65
C ASP A 403 -14.16 -9.45 -7.25
N PHE A 404 -12.97 -9.07 -6.79
CA PHE A 404 -12.18 -7.97 -7.34
C PHE A 404 -11.81 -8.20 -8.81
N ALA A 405 -11.20 -9.34 -9.11
CA ALA A 405 -10.76 -9.69 -10.45
C ALA A 405 -11.94 -9.83 -11.44
N HIS A 406 -13.04 -10.45 -11.00
CA HIS A 406 -14.26 -10.56 -11.80
C HIS A 406 -14.80 -9.18 -12.18
N PHE A 407 -14.86 -8.26 -11.22
CA PHE A 407 -15.41 -6.93 -11.45
C PHE A 407 -14.47 -6.03 -12.30
N PHE A 408 -13.17 -6.04 -12.05
CA PHE A 408 -12.23 -5.11 -12.69
C PHE A 408 -11.57 -5.66 -13.95
N ILE A 409 -11.31 -6.96 -14.00
CA ILE A 409 -10.57 -7.59 -15.11
C ILE A 409 -11.51 -8.36 -16.03
N GLY A 410 -12.50 -9.06 -15.45
CA GLY A 410 -13.51 -9.82 -16.18
C GLY A 410 -13.55 -11.28 -15.80
N ALA A 411 -14.69 -11.93 -16.06
CA ALA A 411 -14.96 -13.29 -15.65
C ALA A 411 -13.95 -14.32 -16.15
N ARG A 412 -13.43 -14.13 -17.37
CA ARG A 412 -12.50 -15.07 -18.00
C ARG A 412 -11.15 -15.12 -17.29
N GLU A 413 -10.62 -13.99 -16.90
CA GLU A 413 -9.30 -13.83 -16.28
C GLU A 413 -9.37 -13.88 -14.74
N ALA A 414 -10.56 -13.85 -14.14
CA ALA A 414 -10.78 -13.63 -12.72
C ALA A 414 -10.00 -14.61 -11.81
N GLU A 415 -10.07 -15.91 -12.08
CA GLU A 415 -9.35 -16.91 -11.27
C GLU A 415 -7.83 -16.76 -11.42
N GLY A 416 -7.34 -16.66 -12.66
CA GLY A 416 -5.92 -16.51 -12.94
C GLY A 416 -5.32 -15.25 -12.28
N PHE A 417 -6.04 -14.14 -12.38
CA PHE A 417 -5.62 -12.87 -11.81
C PHE A 417 -5.66 -12.88 -10.27
N ALA A 418 -6.72 -13.43 -9.67
CA ALA A 418 -6.83 -13.56 -8.21
C ALA A 418 -5.68 -14.40 -7.62
N GLN A 419 -5.38 -15.55 -8.23
CA GLN A 419 -4.24 -16.38 -7.85
C GLN A 419 -2.91 -15.64 -8.09
N GLY A 420 -2.81 -14.89 -9.18
CA GLY A 420 -1.64 -14.05 -9.48
C GLY A 420 -1.36 -13.03 -8.39
N LEU A 421 -2.38 -12.34 -7.87
CA LEU A 421 -2.23 -11.38 -6.78
C LEU A 421 -1.74 -12.04 -5.46
N MET A 422 -2.22 -13.25 -5.14
CA MET A 422 -1.69 -14.03 -4.00
C MET A 422 -0.22 -14.36 -4.19
N HIS A 423 0.18 -14.73 -5.41
CA HIS A 423 1.57 -15.06 -5.72
C HIS A 423 2.48 -13.82 -5.70
N LEU A 424 2.00 -12.63 -6.11
CA LEU A 424 2.78 -11.40 -5.98
C LEU A 424 3.15 -11.09 -4.54
N GLU A 425 2.26 -11.33 -3.57
CA GLU A 425 2.61 -11.23 -2.15
C GLU A 425 3.67 -12.26 -1.75
N SER A 426 3.54 -13.50 -2.24
CA SER A 426 4.50 -14.57 -1.94
C SER A 426 5.91 -14.30 -2.51
N ASN A 427 6.03 -13.50 -3.56
CA ASN A 427 7.32 -13.09 -4.11
C ASN A 427 8.19 -12.32 -3.10
N TRP A 428 7.56 -11.66 -2.13
CA TRP A 428 8.24 -10.85 -1.12
C TRP A 428 8.56 -11.61 0.17
N GLN A 429 8.34 -12.91 0.20
CA GLN A 429 8.57 -13.74 1.38
C GLN A 429 9.89 -14.51 1.28
N GLY A 430 10.73 -14.35 2.30
CA GLY A 430 12.00 -15.06 2.43
C GLY A 430 13.08 -14.61 1.44
N PRO A 431 14.21 -15.35 1.38
CA PRO A 431 15.33 -15.00 0.54
C PRO A 431 14.99 -15.06 -0.96
N LEU A 432 15.13 -13.95 -1.66
CA LEU A 432 14.77 -13.83 -3.07
C LEU A 432 15.54 -14.81 -3.98
N ALA A 433 16.80 -15.06 -3.68
CA ALA A 433 17.63 -15.97 -4.49
C ALA A 433 17.03 -17.38 -4.60
N THR A 434 16.40 -17.88 -3.51
CA THR A 434 15.80 -19.22 -3.46
C THR A 434 14.29 -19.22 -3.65
N ASN A 435 13.66 -18.06 -3.83
CA ASN A 435 12.22 -17.94 -4.01
C ASN A 435 11.83 -18.21 -5.47
N GLU A 436 11.59 -19.46 -5.83
CA GLU A 436 11.17 -19.86 -7.18
C GLU A 436 9.73 -19.44 -7.51
N SER A 437 8.91 -19.04 -6.51
CA SER A 437 7.55 -18.57 -6.77
C SER A 437 7.54 -17.34 -7.68
N VAL A 438 8.62 -16.56 -7.70
CA VAL A 438 8.78 -15.39 -8.57
C VAL A 438 8.69 -15.77 -10.04
N GLU A 439 9.36 -16.86 -10.46
CA GLU A 439 9.31 -17.33 -11.86
C GLU A 439 7.92 -17.89 -12.20
N VAL A 440 7.33 -18.64 -11.29
CA VAL A 440 5.96 -19.17 -11.47
C VAL A 440 4.94 -18.03 -11.60
N THR A 441 5.11 -16.98 -10.81
CA THR A 441 4.27 -15.77 -10.89
C THR A 441 4.44 -15.07 -12.23
N LEU A 442 5.69 -14.89 -12.68
CA LEU A 442 5.96 -14.28 -13.98
C LEU A 442 5.32 -15.10 -15.12
N GLU A 443 5.53 -16.42 -15.16
CA GLU A 443 4.94 -17.29 -16.18
C GLU A 443 3.41 -17.17 -16.22
N ARG A 444 2.74 -17.16 -15.07
CA ARG A 444 1.29 -16.98 -14.98
C ARG A 444 0.84 -15.65 -15.59
N PHE A 445 1.50 -14.55 -15.25
CA PHE A 445 1.15 -13.25 -15.80
C PHE A 445 1.47 -13.14 -17.28
N GLN A 446 2.55 -13.76 -17.77
CA GLN A 446 2.86 -13.84 -19.19
C GLN A 446 1.82 -14.66 -19.97
N ASP A 447 1.29 -15.73 -19.38
CA ASP A 447 0.21 -16.51 -20.00
C ASP A 447 -1.05 -15.67 -20.15
N MET A 448 -1.45 -14.94 -19.09
CA MET A 448 -2.58 -14.01 -19.17
C MET A 448 -2.33 -12.91 -20.20
N GLU A 449 -1.15 -12.29 -20.19
CA GLU A 449 -0.74 -11.25 -21.14
C GLU A 449 -0.87 -11.69 -22.60
N ARG A 450 -0.49 -12.94 -22.91
CA ARG A 450 -0.57 -13.50 -24.28
C ARG A 450 -2.01 -13.83 -24.70
N THR A 451 -2.89 -14.11 -23.77
CA THR A 451 -4.22 -14.69 -24.06
C THR A 451 -5.38 -13.76 -23.76
N CYS A 452 -5.19 -12.70 -22.98
CA CYS A 452 -6.26 -11.77 -22.62
C CYS A 452 -6.71 -10.89 -23.79
N LEU A 453 -7.86 -10.29 -23.63
CA LEU A 453 -8.39 -9.32 -24.60
C LEU A 453 -7.63 -7.99 -24.53
N PRO A 454 -7.58 -7.19 -25.62
CA PRO A 454 -6.91 -5.90 -25.62
C PRO A 454 -7.40 -4.95 -24.50
N GLU A 455 -8.68 -4.97 -24.19
CA GLU A 455 -9.28 -4.16 -23.14
C GLU A 455 -8.74 -4.49 -21.74
N VAL A 456 -8.33 -5.74 -21.50
CA VAL A 456 -7.66 -6.18 -20.26
C VAL A 456 -6.25 -5.63 -20.22
N MET A 457 -5.52 -5.64 -21.35
CA MET A 457 -4.16 -5.06 -21.46
C MET A 457 -4.16 -3.55 -21.22
N GLU A 458 -5.23 -2.85 -21.57
CA GLU A 458 -5.39 -1.40 -21.31
C GLU A 458 -5.82 -1.10 -19.87
N ASN A 459 -6.23 -2.10 -19.10
CA ASN A 459 -6.65 -1.93 -17.72
C ASN A 459 -5.45 -1.67 -16.81
N TRP A 460 -5.41 -0.52 -16.15
CA TRP A 460 -4.29 -0.11 -15.32
C TRP A 460 -4.03 -1.05 -14.11
N ARG A 461 -5.06 -1.71 -13.58
CA ARG A 461 -4.91 -2.70 -12.50
C ARG A 461 -4.18 -3.96 -12.99
N PHE A 462 -4.48 -4.37 -14.22
CA PHE A 462 -3.75 -5.46 -14.86
C PHE A 462 -2.30 -5.04 -15.18
N GLN A 463 -2.10 -3.82 -15.66
CA GLN A 463 -0.76 -3.26 -15.91
C GLN A 463 0.08 -3.16 -14.63
N GLN A 464 -0.50 -2.79 -13.49
CA GLN A 464 0.20 -2.78 -12.19
C GLN A 464 0.66 -4.18 -11.78
N ALA A 465 -0.20 -5.18 -11.90
CA ALA A 465 0.13 -6.56 -11.56
C ALA A 465 1.21 -7.13 -12.50
N LEU A 466 1.10 -6.87 -13.79
CA LEU A 466 2.16 -7.20 -14.76
C LEU A 466 3.49 -6.52 -14.40
N TYR A 467 3.46 -5.22 -14.13
CA TYR A 467 4.65 -4.46 -13.74
C TYR A 467 5.36 -5.13 -12.56
N ARG A 468 4.62 -5.47 -11.50
CA ARG A 468 5.16 -6.17 -10.34
C ARG A 468 5.78 -7.52 -10.69
N ALA A 469 5.08 -8.34 -11.48
CA ALA A 469 5.58 -9.66 -11.85
C ALA A 469 6.91 -9.59 -12.63
N TYR A 470 6.98 -8.65 -13.59
CA TYR A 470 8.20 -8.43 -14.36
C TYR A 470 9.32 -7.81 -13.53
N PHE A 471 8.99 -6.88 -12.65
CA PHE A 471 9.96 -6.23 -11.76
C PHE A 471 10.59 -7.23 -10.81
N ASP A 472 9.79 -8.03 -10.11
CA ASP A 472 10.25 -9.06 -9.19
C ASP A 472 11.21 -10.06 -9.85
N ALA A 473 10.82 -10.54 -11.02
CA ALA A 473 11.64 -11.47 -11.77
C ALA A 473 12.95 -10.83 -12.29
N PHE A 474 12.90 -9.56 -12.70
CA PHE A 474 14.09 -8.82 -13.09
C PHE A 474 15.09 -8.70 -11.94
N VAL A 475 14.61 -8.28 -10.76
CA VAL A 475 15.47 -8.14 -9.58
C VAL A 475 16.05 -9.49 -9.15
N ARG A 476 15.25 -10.56 -9.14
CA ARG A 476 15.72 -11.90 -8.81
C ARG A 476 16.79 -12.39 -9.78
N ARG A 477 16.56 -12.30 -11.08
CA ARG A 477 17.53 -12.77 -12.09
C ARG A 477 18.83 -11.98 -12.02
N ARG A 478 18.76 -10.68 -11.76
CA ARG A 478 19.95 -9.87 -11.49
C ARG A 478 20.68 -10.33 -10.24
N LEU A 479 19.97 -10.55 -9.14
CA LEU A 479 20.57 -11.03 -7.90
C LEU A 479 21.34 -12.33 -8.12
N LEU A 480 20.77 -13.29 -8.85
CA LEU A 480 21.42 -14.55 -9.19
C LEU A 480 22.68 -14.37 -10.05
N ASP A 481 22.57 -13.54 -11.09
CA ASP A 481 23.68 -13.25 -12.00
C ASP A 481 24.80 -12.48 -11.30
N GLU A 482 24.51 -11.41 -10.57
CA GLU A 482 25.49 -10.64 -9.83
C GLU A 482 26.18 -11.48 -8.76
N THR A 483 25.43 -12.31 -8.02
CA THR A 483 25.99 -13.22 -7.03
C THR A 483 26.94 -14.23 -7.67
N ALA A 484 26.57 -14.79 -8.83
CA ALA A 484 27.44 -15.72 -9.55
C ALA A 484 28.78 -15.06 -9.97
N HIS A 485 28.74 -13.81 -10.44
CA HIS A 485 29.94 -13.05 -10.80
C HIS A 485 30.80 -12.72 -9.56
N VAL A 486 30.17 -12.32 -8.45
CA VAL A 486 30.87 -12.10 -7.18
C VAL A 486 31.59 -13.39 -6.74
N GLU A 487 30.91 -14.53 -6.83
CA GLU A 487 31.53 -15.82 -6.50
C GLU A 487 32.68 -16.20 -7.41
N GLN A 488 32.53 -15.99 -8.71
CA GLN A 488 33.60 -16.24 -9.67
C GLN A 488 34.81 -15.34 -9.38
N ALA A 489 34.61 -14.06 -9.10
CA ALA A 489 35.69 -13.15 -8.72
C ALA A 489 36.37 -13.58 -7.42
N ARG A 490 35.62 -13.97 -6.38
CA ARG A 490 36.16 -14.51 -5.13
C ARG A 490 36.96 -15.78 -5.36
N ASN A 491 36.53 -16.65 -6.25
CA ASN A 491 37.26 -17.87 -6.60
C ASN A 491 38.60 -17.55 -7.28
N GLN A 492 38.68 -16.52 -8.15
CA GLN A 492 39.96 -16.06 -8.69
C GLN A 492 40.90 -15.57 -7.59
N LEU A 493 40.39 -14.83 -6.60
CA LEU A 493 41.16 -14.37 -5.45
C LEU A 493 41.60 -15.54 -4.58
N ALA A 494 40.77 -16.59 -4.39
CA ALA A 494 41.13 -17.78 -3.63
C ALA A 494 42.29 -18.57 -4.28
N ILE A 495 42.30 -18.64 -5.61
CA ILE A 495 43.41 -19.26 -6.36
C ILE A 495 44.72 -18.58 -6.05
N MET A 496 44.72 -17.24 -5.90
CA MET A 496 45.89 -16.45 -5.52
C MET A 496 46.46 -16.90 -4.16
N LEU A 497 45.62 -17.38 -3.25
CA LEU A 497 46.02 -17.91 -1.93
C LEU A 497 46.35 -19.39 -1.95
N GLY A 498 46.32 -20.08 -3.09
CA GLY A 498 46.45 -21.51 -3.20
C GLY A 498 45.30 -22.33 -2.60
N ILE A 499 44.13 -21.68 -2.47
CA ILE A 499 42.94 -22.32 -1.90
C ILE A 499 42.10 -22.89 -3.05
N GLY A 500 41.76 -24.17 -2.97
CA GLY A 500 40.95 -24.85 -4.00
C GLY A 500 39.50 -24.36 -4.01
N TRP A 501 38.83 -24.60 -5.13
CA TRP A 501 37.42 -24.24 -5.35
C TRP A 501 36.52 -24.83 -4.24
N GLY A 502 35.66 -24.04 -3.65
CA GLY A 502 34.76 -24.47 -2.57
C GLY A 502 35.38 -24.48 -1.17
N ALA A 503 36.64 -24.16 -1.01
CA ALA A 503 37.34 -24.17 0.29
C ALA A 503 37.43 -22.78 0.97
N VAL A 504 36.76 -21.76 0.44
CA VAL A 504 36.62 -20.46 1.12
C VAL A 504 35.58 -20.61 2.22
N PRO A 505 35.95 -20.64 3.51
CA PRO A 505 34.97 -20.82 4.57
C PRO A 505 34.05 -19.64 4.69
N LEU A 506 32.81 -19.91 5.00
CA LEU A 506 31.89 -18.92 5.48
C LEU A 506 32.36 -18.43 6.87
N GLY A 507 33.24 -17.44 6.88
CA GLY A 507 33.41 -16.50 7.99
C GLY A 507 33.97 -16.97 9.33
N ILE A 508 34.58 -18.13 9.50
CA ILE A 508 35.14 -18.53 10.81
C ILE A 508 36.64 -18.86 10.70
N GLY A 509 37.47 -17.90 11.11
CA GLY A 509 38.92 -18.09 11.33
C GLY A 509 39.78 -18.00 10.07
N SER A 510 40.61 -16.98 9.98
CA SER A 510 41.59 -16.84 8.90
C SER A 510 42.73 -17.84 9.08
N PRO A 511 43.04 -18.71 8.10
CA PRO A 511 44.32 -19.42 8.10
C PRO A 511 45.47 -18.40 7.98
N PRO A 512 46.67 -18.71 8.51
CA PRO A 512 47.81 -17.81 8.37
C PRO A 512 48.15 -17.58 6.90
N ALA A 513 48.53 -16.34 6.54
CA ALA A 513 48.93 -15.98 5.19
C ALA A 513 50.07 -16.91 4.72
N GLN A 514 49.77 -17.70 3.71
CA GLN A 514 50.77 -18.56 3.05
C GLN A 514 51.14 -17.90 1.70
N ARG A 515 52.43 -17.94 1.40
CA ARG A 515 52.92 -17.48 0.09
C ARG A 515 52.25 -18.30 -1.02
N PRO A 516 51.82 -17.68 -2.16
CA PRO A 516 51.30 -18.42 -3.29
C PRO A 516 52.22 -19.60 -3.61
N PRO A 517 51.71 -20.79 -3.95
CA PRO A 517 52.50 -21.99 -4.10
C PRO A 517 53.68 -21.90 -5.09
N ASN A 518 53.65 -20.89 -5.99
CA ASN A 518 54.62 -20.81 -7.11
C ASN A 518 55.26 -19.41 -7.29
N GLY A 519 55.20 -18.50 -6.32
CA GLY A 519 55.76 -17.17 -6.48
C GLY A 519 55.15 -16.35 -7.66
N GLN A 520 53.91 -16.64 -8.04
CA GLN A 520 53.23 -15.98 -9.11
C GLN A 520 52.89 -14.52 -8.72
N ASP A 521 53.00 -13.62 -9.69
CA ASP A 521 52.53 -12.24 -9.61
C ASP A 521 51.03 -12.25 -9.31
N PRO A 522 50.56 -11.56 -8.25
CA PRO A 522 49.10 -11.44 -7.97
C PRO A 522 48.31 -10.68 -9.00
N GLU A 523 48.94 -9.74 -9.73
CA GLU A 523 48.23 -8.80 -10.62
C GLU A 523 47.36 -9.45 -11.70
N PRO A 524 47.76 -10.53 -12.42
CA PRO A 524 46.88 -11.16 -13.39
C PRO A 524 45.57 -11.71 -12.83
N LEU A 525 45.61 -12.24 -11.59
CA LEU A 525 44.41 -12.80 -10.93
C LEU A 525 43.51 -11.68 -10.40
N LEU A 526 44.09 -10.62 -9.85
CA LEU A 526 43.36 -9.42 -9.44
C LEU A 526 42.69 -8.75 -10.65
N ALA A 527 43.41 -8.60 -11.75
CA ALA A 527 42.87 -8.03 -13.00
C ALA A 527 41.72 -8.90 -13.55
N HIS A 528 41.86 -10.22 -13.48
CA HIS A 528 40.81 -11.15 -13.92
C HIS A 528 39.56 -11.08 -13.03
N ALA A 529 39.73 -11.06 -11.72
CA ALA A 529 38.64 -10.91 -10.75
C ALA A 529 37.89 -9.57 -10.98
N GLN A 530 38.62 -8.49 -11.20
CA GLN A 530 38.03 -7.20 -11.55
C GLN A 530 37.23 -7.27 -12.86
N ALA A 531 37.80 -7.87 -13.92
CA ALA A 531 37.15 -7.99 -15.23
C ALA A 531 35.83 -8.79 -15.15
N ILE A 532 35.77 -9.82 -14.28
CA ILE A 532 34.52 -10.57 -14.03
C ILE A 532 33.46 -9.65 -13.46
N LEU A 533 33.78 -8.84 -12.45
CA LEU A 533 32.81 -7.92 -11.84
C LEU A 533 32.38 -6.79 -12.79
N GLU A 534 33.28 -6.35 -13.68
CA GLU A 534 32.94 -5.33 -14.69
C GLU A 534 31.93 -5.82 -15.74
N GLN A 535 31.83 -7.13 -15.98
CA GLN A 535 30.84 -7.69 -16.91
C GLN A 535 29.42 -7.41 -16.44
N VAL A 536 29.14 -7.46 -15.15
CA VAL A 536 27.84 -7.11 -14.57
C VAL A 536 27.41 -5.70 -14.96
N MET A 537 28.35 -4.76 -14.95
CA MET A 537 28.08 -3.34 -15.27
C MET A 537 27.82 -3.09 -16.75
N VAL A 538 28.39 -3.90 -17.63
CA VAL A 538 28.32 -3.72 -19.09
C VAL A 538 27.13 -4.45 -19.70
N ARG A 539 26.74 -5.58 -19.12
CA ARG A 539 25.63 -6.41 -19.61
C ARG A 539 24.76 -6.87 -18.45
N PRO A 540 23.85 -6.00 -17.95
CA PRO A 540 22.92 -6.42 -16.92
C PRO A 540 22.10 -7.63 -17.40
N ALA A 541 21.94 -8.62 -16.53
CA ALA A 541 21.11 -9.79 -16.78
C ALA A 541 19.64 -9.38 -17.03
N ALA A 542 18.90 -10.23 -17.75
CA ALA A 542 17.45 -10.09 -17.93
C ALA A 542 16.99 -8.78 -18.62
N GLY A 543 17.75 -8.29 -19.61
CA GLY A 543 17.46 -7.05 -20.33
C GLY A 543 16.05 -6.99 -20.97
N GLU A 544 15.49 -8.16 -21.38
CA GLU A 544 14.11 -8.22 -21.90
C GLU A 544 13.08 -7.92 -20.83
N LEU A 545 13.27 -8.42 -19.59
CA LEU A 545 12.38 -8.11 -18.48
C LEU A 545 12.45 -6.61 -18.12
N ARG A 546 13.67 -6.05 -18.10
CA ARG A 546 13.86 -4.62 -17.87
C ARG A 546 13.13 -3.78 -18.92
N THR A 547 13.24 -4.16 -20.19
CA THR A 547 12.52 -3.47 -21.26
C THR A 547 11.01 -3.51 -21.01
N ARG A 548 10.48 -4.66 -20.62
CA ARG A 548 9.05 -4.81 -20.34
C ARG A 548 8.60 -3.99 -19.13
N VAL A 549 9.40 -3.92 -18.07
CA VAL A 549 9.15 -3.02 -16.91
C VAL A 549 9.03 -1.57 -17.37
N MET A 550 9.96 -1.10 -18.25
CA MET A 550 9.93 0.27 -18.76
C MET A 550 8.70 0.54 -19.64
N GLU A 551 8.26 -0.41 -20.45
CA GLU A 551 7.04 -0.32 -21.26
C GLU A 551 5.78 -0.25 -20.39
N LEU A 552 5.70 -1.08 -19.35
CA LEU A 552 4.57 -1.11 -18.43
C LEU A 552 4.50 0.18 -17.58
N ALA A 553 5.64 0.70 -17.17
CA ALA A 553 5.69 2.01 -16.51
C ALA A 553 5.17 3.13 -17.44
N ALA A 554 5.53 3.10 -18.71
CA ALA A 554 5.00 4.04 -19.71
C ALA A 554 3.48 3.87 -19.90
N ALA A 555 2.99 2.63 -19.94
CA ALA A 555 1.56 2.34 -20.03
C ALA A 555 0.78 2.83 -18.80
N LEU A 556 1.32 2.65 -17.60
CA LEU A 556 0.75 3.16 -16.35
C LEU A 556 0.72 4.70 -16.32
N PHE A 557 1.76 5.36 -16.84
CA PHE A 557 1.73 6.81 -16.97
C PHE A 557 0.69 7.28 -18.00
N GLN A 558 0.47 6.56 -19.09
CA GLN A 558 -0.56 6.88 -20.08
C GLN A 558 -1.97 6.66 -19.55
N SER A 559 -2.22 5.54 -18.88
CA SER A 559 -3.57 5.13 -18.45
C SER A 559 -4.05 5.88 -17.21
N ILE A 560 -3.17 6.10 -16.24
CA ILE A 560 -3.56 6.58 -14.89
C ILE A 560 -2.60 7.66 -14.35
N ARG A 561 -1.62 8.09 -15.16
CA ARG A 561 -0.62 9.10 -14.78
C ARG A 561 0.28 8.70 -13.61
N MET A 562 0.53 7.42 -13.42
CA MET A 562 1.43 6.94 -12.37
C MET A 562 2.88 7.35 -12.66
N GLN A 563 3.53 8.05 -11.70
CA GLN A 563 4.86 8.64 -11.88
C GLN A 563 5.91 7.72 -11.23
N LEU A 564 6.39 6.73 -11.97
CA LEU A 564 7.37 5.74 -11.48
C LEU A 564 8.84 6.17 -11.68
N ALA A 565 9.11 7.41 -12.05
CA ALA A 565 10.45 7.97 -12.18
C ALA A 565 10.44 9.49 -11.97
N VAL A 566 11.49 10.03 -11.36
CA VAL A 566 11.66 11.48 -11.13
C VAL A 566 11.95 12.19 -12.45
N GLU A 567 12.99 11.79 -13.16
CA GLU A 567 13.40 12.49 -14.39
C GLU A 567 12.41 12.30 -15.53
N ARG A 568 11.87 11.10 -15.67
CA ARG A 568 11.04 10.73 -16.82
C ARG A 568 9.58 11.12 -16.67
N TYR A 569 9.04 11.04 -15.46
CA TYR A 569 7.60 11.23 -15.19
C TYR A 569 7.34 12.31 -14.15
N TYR A 570 8.37 13.04 -13.71
CA TYR A 570 8.28 14.11 -12.71
C TYR A 570 7.66 13.64 -11.39
N GLY A 571 8.01 12.43 -10.96
CA GLY A 571 7.58 11.89 -9.67
C GLY A 571 8.24 12.64 -8.51
N GLU A 572 7.59 12.64 -7.36
CA GLU A 572 8.15 13.19 -6.12
C GLU A 572 9.26 12.26 -5.57
N ALA A 573 10.38 12.80 -5.12
CA ALA A 573 11.56 12.06 -4.70
C ALA A 573 12.11 12.43 -3.32
N VAL A 574 11.53 13.41 -2.63
CA VAL A 574 12.15 14.00 -1.43
C VAL A 574 12.38 12.96 -0.33
N GLU A 575 11.42 12.09 -0.07
CA GLU A 575 11.53 11.03 0.93
C GLU A 575 11.48 9.62 0.31
N ARG A 576 11.15 9.51 -0.97
CA ARG A 576 10.81 8.27 -1.65
C ARG A 576 11.33 8.29 -3.07
N ALA A 577 12.26 7.39 -3.37
CA ALA A 577 12.71 7.25 -4.75
C ALA A 577 11.61 6.58 -5.59
N ALA A 578 11.42 7.09 -6.78
CA ALA A 578 10.59 6.40 -7.76
C ALA A 578 11.28 5.10 -8.23
N ASN A 579 10.52 4.02 -8.36
CA ASN A 579 11.04 2.67 -8.56
C ASN A 579 11.98 2.51 -9.75
N LEU A 580 11.75 3.23 -10.86
CA LEU A 580 12.62 3.13 -12.03
C LEU A 580 13.99 3.79 -11.84
N ASP A 581 14.09 4.79 -10.96
CA ASP A 581 15.35 5.49 -10.72
C ASP A 581 16.35 4.61 -9.97
N THR A 582 15.88 3.60 -9.25
CA THR A 582 16.67 2.64 -8.49
C THR A 582 16.65 1.23 -9.05
N LEU A 583 15.89 0.99 -10.13
CA LEU A 583 15.75 -0.32 -10.78
C LEU A 583 17.10 -0.97 -11.10
N ASP A 584 18.07 -0.20 -11.53
CA ASP A 584 19.40 -0.66 -11.91
C ASP A 584 20.44 -0.61 -10.77
N SER A 585 20.03 -0.32 -9.52
CA SER A 585 20.92 -0.35 -8.36
C SER A 585 21.50 -1.76 -8.19
N PRO A 586 22.82 -1.91 -7.91
CA PRO A 586 23.41 -3.22 -7.64
C PRO A 586 22.72 -3.91 -6.46
N VAL A 587 22.40 -5.19 -6.63
CA VAL A 587 21.66 -6.00 -5.64
C VAL A 587 22.55 -6.99 -4.88
N SER A 588 23.88 -6.85 -5.01
CA SER A 588 24.89 -7.70 -4.38
C SER A 588 26.14 -6.91 -4.00
N ASP A 589 27.13 -7.56 -3.43
CA ASP A 589 28.42 -6.98 -3.05
C ASP A 589 29.33 -6.62 -4.23
N VAL A 590 28.85 -6.64 -5.47
CA VAL A 590 29.66 -6.47 -6.68
C VAL A 590 30.45 -5.14 -6.67
N MET A 591 29.82 -4.03 -6.27
CA MET A 591 30.46 -2.71 -6.25
C MET A 591 31.50 -2.61 -5.13
N TRP A 592 31.18 -3.15 -3.96
CA TRP A 592 32.10 -3.18 -2.83
C TRP A 592 33.33 -4.04 -3.14
N LEU A 593 33.14 -5.26 -3.64
CA LEU A 593 34.24 -6.16 -3.97
C LEU A 593 35.13 -5.58 -5.07
N ARG A 594 34.52 -4.98 -6.09
CA ARG A 594 35.26 -4.29 -7.16
C ARG A 594 36.15 -3.17 -6.60
N ARG A 595 35.63 -2.34 -5.70
CA ARG A 595 36.40 -1.26 -5.06
C ARG A 595 37.56 -1.84 -4.24
N GLN A 596 37.33 -2.88 -3.45
CA GLN A 596 38.40 -3.53 -2.68
C GLN A 596 39.52 -4.07 -3.59
N ILE A 597 39.17 -4.73 -4.69
CA ILE A 597 40.15 -5.20 -5.66
C ILE A 597 40.95 -4.06 -6.28
N LEU A 598 40.29 -2.97 -6.64
CA LEU A 598 40.97 -1.78 -7.18
C LEU A 598 41.97 -1.16 -6.18
N ASP A 599 41.64 -1.15 -4.90
CA ASP A 599 42.51 -0.63 -3.86
C ASP A 599 43.68 -1.57 -3.61
N ILE A 600 43.46 -2.87 -3.62
CA ILE A 600 44.53 -3.87 -3.51
C ILE A 600 45.50 -3.76 -4.69
N ARG A 601 45.00 -3.56 -5.91
CA ARG A 601 45.85 -3.41 -7.12
C ARG A 601 46.75 -2.15 -7.11
N LYS A 602 46.44 -1.16 -6.28
CA LYS A 602 47.26 0.04 -6.08
C LYS A 602 48.47 -0.20 -5.15
N MET A 603 48.53 -1.34 -4.48
CA MET A 603 49.61 -1.67 -3.55
C MET A 603 50.83 -2.14 -4.34
N ASP A 604 52.02 -1.58 -4.05
CA ASP A 604 53.27 -1.93 -4.76
C ASP A 604 53.88 -3.28 -4.30
N ASP A 605 53.54 -3.74 -3.11
CA ASP A 605 54.07 -4.98 -2.53
C ASP A 605 53.12 -6.18 -2.71
N SER A 606 53.58 -7.20 -3.43
CA SER A 606 52.82 -8.39 -3.68
C SER A 606 52.43 -9.16 -2.38
N MET A 607 53.22 -9.08 -1.33
CA MET A 607 52.90 -9.69 -0.04
C MET A 607 51.78 -8.92 0.67
N ALA A 608 51.78 -7.60 0.56
CA ALA A 608 50.70 -6.78 1.07
C ALA A 608 49.39 -7.04 0.30
N GLN A 609 49.45 -7.20 -1.01
CA GLN A 609 48.29 -7.56 -1.85
C GLN A 609 47.71 -8.93 -1.42
N ILE A 610 48.55 -9.94 -1.21
CA ILE A 610 48.14 -11.28 -0.73
C ILE A 610 47.48 -11.19 0.65
N ALA A 611 48.11 -10.46 1.58
CA ALA A 611 47.56 -10.28 2.93
C ALA A 611 46.18 -9.55 2.88
N ALA A 612 46.04 -8.55 2.02
CA ALA A 612 44.77 -7.82 1.82
C ALA A 612 43.68 -8.72 1.21
N VAL A 613 44.02 -9.56 0.20
CA VAL A 613 43.10 -10.55 -0.37
C VAL A 613 42.68 -11.59 0.67
N GLN A 614 43.62 -12.02 1.50
CA GLN A 614 43.30 -12.94 2.59
C GLN A 614 42.32 -12.30 3.58
N ALA A 615 42.56 -11.07 4.01
CA ALA A 615 41.65 -10.34 4.88
C ALA A 615 40.28 -10.16 4.25
N LEU A 616 40.24 -9.87 2.92
CA LEU A 616 39.02 -9.74 2.15
C LEU A 616 38.18 -11.03 2.09
N LEU A 617 38.80 -12.15 1.79
CA LEU A 617 38.11 -13.45 1.64
C LEU A 617 37.64 -14.04 2.96
N PHE A 618 38.40 -13.80 4.03
CA PHE A 618 38.10 -14.30 5.38
C PHE A 618 37.55 -13.21 6.30
N ARG A 619 36.94 -12.21 5.74
CA ARG A 619 36.34 -11.11 6.48
C ARG A 619 35.23 -11.61 7.40
N THR A 620 35.38 -11.28 8.69
CA THR A 620 34.38 -11.54 9.73
C THR A 620 33.67 -10.25 10.18
N ASP A 621 34.27 -9.08 9.91
CA ASP A 621 33.70 -7.78 10.20
C ASP A 621 32.97 -7.26 8.97
N PRO A 622 31.66 -7.09 9.02
CA PRO A 622 30.88 -6.56 7.90
C PRO A 622 31.07 -5.06 7.66
N GLY A 623 31.78 -4.38 8.55
CA GLY A 623 31.97 -2.92 8.49
C GLY A 623 31.05 -2.15 9.44
N PRO A 624 31.20 -0.81 9.53
CA PRO A 624 30.48 0.01 10.49
C PRO A 624 28.97 -0.14 10.40
N GLY A 625 28.35 -0.60 11.49
CA GLY A 625 26.90 -0.76 11.61
C GLY A 625 26.25 -1.82 10.72
N GLY A 626 27.06 -2.59 9.97
CA GLY A 626 26.58 -3.72 9.19
C GLY A 626 26.79 -5.04 9.90
N PHE A 627 26.17 -6.12 9.40
CA PHE A 627 26.45 -7.49 9.81
C PHE A 627 25.91 -8.51 8.81
N TYR A 628 26.31 -9.75 8.99
CA TYR A 628 25.85 -10.85 8.16
C TYR A 628 24.54 -11.41 8.71
N ASP A 629 23.54 -11.56 7.87
CA ASP A 629 22.32 -12.28 8.18
C ASP A 629 22.42 -13.76 7.78
N GLN A 630 21.43 -14.56 8.19
CA GLN A 630 21.29 -15.96 7.78
C GLN A 630 22.52 -16.84 8.08
N LEU A 631 23.27 -16.54 9.13
CA LEU A 631 24.47 -17.30 9.51
C LEU A 631 24.20 -18.78 9.80
N GLY A 632 22.98 -19.13 10.18
CA GLY A 632 22.55 -20.52 10.44
C GLY A 632 21.89 -21.22 9.26
N ASP A 633 21.64 -20.53 8.16
CA ASP A 633 20.98 -21.10 6.98
C ASP A 633 22.02 -21.64 6.00
N VAL A 634 22.13 -22.97 5.94
CA VAL A 634 23.08 -23.66 5.05
C VAL A 634 22.67 -23.61 3.57
N SER A 635 21.43 -23.25 3.25
CA SER A 635 20.92 -23.12 1.89
C SER A 635 21.23 -21.76 1.28
N ASN A 636 21.55 -20.75 2.11
CA ASN A 636 21.88 -19.39 1.70
C ASN A 636 23.25 -18.98 2.25
N ARG A 637 23.98 -18.20 1.47
CA ARG A 637 25.19 -17.55 1.98
C ARG A 637 24.81 -16.41 2.89
N PRO A 638 25.55 -16.18 4.00
CA PRO A 638 25.38 -15.00 4.81
C PRO A 638 25.51 -13.73 3.95
N ARG A 639 24.54 -12.86 4.03
CA ARG A 639 24.53 -11.59 3.32
C ARG A 639 24.87 -10.46 4.26
N LEU A 640 25.50 -9.43 3.71
CA LEU A 640 25.75 -8.20 4.44
C LEU A 640 24.42 -7.45 4.56
N VAL A 641 24.00 -7.21 5.79
CA VAL A 641 22.81 -6.41 6.09
C VAL A 641 23.27 -5.01 6.52
N PRO A 642 22.80 -3.95 5.85
CA PRO A 642 23.13 -2.59 6.25
C PRO A 642 22.48 -2.27 7.60
N GLY A 643 23.28 -1.80 8.56
CA GLY A 643 22.81 -1.23 9.81
C GLY A 643 22.92 0.31 9.78
N PRO A 644 22.49 1.02 10.83
CA PRO A 644 22.56 2.49 10.87
C PRO A 644 23.94 3.07 10.54
N GLY A 645 25.01 2.45 10.99
CA GLY A 645 26.40 2.88 10.70
C GLY A 645 26.84 2.60 9.26
N SER A 646 26.20 1.68 8.54
CA SER A 646 26.54 1.39 7.14
C SER A 646 26.11 2.50 6.19
N MET A 647 25.26 3.41 6.62
CA MET A 647 24.88 4.62 5.86
C MET A 647 26.09 5.50 5.53
N GLU A 648 27.21 5.31 6.22
CA GLU A 648 28.46 5.97 5.91
C GLU A 648 29.26 5.29 4.80
N ASP A 649 28.91 4.06 4.42
CA ASP A 649 29.54 3.39 3.28
C ASP A 649 29.06 4.01 1.97
N PRO A 650 29.99 4.49 1.11
CA PRO A 650 29.62 5.17 -0.14
C PRO A 650 28.85 4.29 -1.11
N ASP A 651 29.00 2.96 -1.05
CA ASP A 651 28.28 2.04 -1.94
C ASP A 651 26.83 1.86 -1.51
N PHE A 652 26.55 1.86 -0.22
CA PHE A 652 25.18 1.86 0.30
C PHE A 652 24.48 3.20 0.09
N ARG A 653 25.20 4.32 0.20
CA ARG A 653 24.61 5.65 -0.03
C ARG A 653 24.09 5.89 -1.44
N LYS A 654 24.45 5.06 -2.39
CA LYS A 654 23.93 5.17 -3.76
C LYS A 654 22.49 4.69 -3.90
N SER A 655 21.98 3.99 -2.90
CA SER A 655 20.57 3.57 -2.88
C SER A 655 19.78 4.43 -1.90
N PRO A 656 18.84 5.25 -2.37
CA PRO A 656 18.02 6.10 -1.51
C PRO A 656 17.11 5.31 -0.57
N GLN A 657 16.85 4.02 -0.84
CA GLN A 657 16.00 3.18 -0.01
C GLN A 657 16.68 2.61 1.24
N ILE A 658 18.01 2.64 1.32
CA ILE A 658 18.72 2.09 2.49
C ILE A 658 18.30 2.77 3.79
N GLY A 659 18.07 4.07 3.77
CA GLY A 659 17.55 4.82 4.92
C GLY A 659 16.17 4.38 5.40
N PHE A 660 15.41 3.68 4.57
CA PHE A 660 14.05 3.22 4.86
C PHE A 660 13.95 1.74 5.23
N LEU A 661 15.06 1.04 5.38
CA LEU A 661 15.06 -0.35 5.87
C LEU A 661 14.56 -0.48 7.30
N TYR A 662 14.47 0.64 8.03
CA TYR A 662 14.10 0.68 9.43
C TYR A 662 12.92 1.60 9.68
N PRO A 663 11.94 1.19 10.47
CA PRO A 663 11.04 2.14 11.13
C PRO A 663 11.87 3.09 12.00
N ASP A 664 11.70 4.41 11.87
CA ASP A 664 12.48 5.41 12.62
C ASP A 664 12.45 5.16 14.13
N TRP A 665 11.33 4.67 14.67
CA TRP A 665 11.20 4.35 16.08
C TRP A 665 12.03 3.15 16.55
N LEU A 666 12.57 2.33 15.63
CA LEU A 666 13.51 1.24 15.96
C LEU A 666 14.95 1.72 15.96
N GLN A 667 15.28 2.78 15.23
CA GLN A 667 16.66 3.29 15.10
C GLN A 667 17.25 3.68 16.46
N ASP A 668 16.45 4.26 17.35
CA ASP A 668 16.90 4.69 18.67
C ASP A 668 17.08 3.55 19.67
N LYS A 669 16.66 2.33 19.37
CA LYS A 669 16.59 1.25 20.37
C LYS A 669 17.39 0.01 19.99
N VAL A 670 17.25 -0.46 18.76
CA VAL A 670 17.92 -1.69 18.32
C VAL A 670 18.19 -1.56 16.82
N PRO A 671 19.44 -1.67 16.35
CA PRO A 671 19.71 -1.79 14.94
C PRO A 671 18.89 -2.93 14.34
N ILE A 672 18.35 -2.75 13.16
CA ILE A 672 17.49 -3.78 12.53
C ILE A 672 18.17 -5.13 12.45
N ALA A 673 19.45 -5.06 12.24
CA ALA A 673 20.32 -6.17 12.25
C ALA A 673 20.20 -7.01 13.53
N TRP A 674 20.06 -6.39 14.66
CA TRP A 674 19.82 -7.09 15.93
C TRP A 674 18.42 -7.69 16.03
N LYS A 675 17.48 -7.15 15.26
CA LYS A 675 16.12 -7.70 15.21
C LYS A 675 16.08 -9.04 14.48
N CYS A 676 16.87 -9.21 13.42
CA CYS A 676 17.04 -10.51 12.76
C CYS A 676 17.68 -11.56 13.70
N TRP A 677 18.51 -11.12 14.66
CA TRP A 677 19.16 -12.00 15.64
C TRP A 677 18.29 -12.31 16.87
N ALA A 678 17.46 -11.36 17.29
CA ALA A 678 16.60 -11.53 18.47
C ALA A 678 15.31 -12.31 18.15
N GLY A 679 14.97 -12.46 16.92
CA GLY A 679 13.78 -13.19 16.45
C GLY A 679 14.04 -14.64 16.02
N SER A 680 15.30 -15.08 16.04
CA SER A 680 15.69 -16.47 15.72
C SER A 680 15.81 -17.33 16.97
#